data_b50ad6a9c1db42c964e749b841dcc87a
#
_entry.id   b50ad6a9c1db42c964e749b841dcc87a
#
_cell.length_a   1.000
_cell.length_b   1.000
_cell.length_c   1.000
_cell.angle_alpha   90.00
_cell.angle_beta   90.00
_cell.angle_gamma   90.00
#
_symmetry.space_group_name_H-M   'P 1'
#
loop_
_entity.id
_entity.type
_entity.pdbx_description
1 polymer ?
#
loop_
_entity_poly.entity_id
_entity_poly.type
_entity_poly.pdbx_seq_one_letter_code
_entity_poly.pdbx_strand_id
1 'polypeptide(L)'
;MDITAKLAEELQIRKKQAEAAVKLIDEGNTIPFIARYRKEATGALNDEVLRSLAERLTYLRNLEEKKEQVLSSIEEQGKLTAELKTQILAAETMVVVDDLYRPYRPKRRTRAIIAREKGLQPLADLIWLQMSKTPLATEAEKYIDPEKEVNTAEDAITGAKDILAEQISDEADYRIRIREMTVKEGKIVSSAKDKEAESVYEMYYEFEEGIAKLAGHRILALNRGENEKILTVKVQAPEDRILSYLERKVIKRDNPVTSGVLKEVIADSYSRLIAPAIEREIRSSLTERAEDGAIRVFGKNLEQLLMQPPIANQVVLGWDPAFRTGCKLAVVDETGKVLDTTVIYPTAPQNRVAEAKEVLKKLIAKYGITLISLGNGTASRESEQIIVELLKEIPQKVQYIIVNEAGASVYSASKLATEEFPNFDVGQRSAASMARRLQDPLAELVKIDPKSIGVGQYQHDMNQKKLSEALQGVVEGCVNKVGVDLNTASVSLLSYISGVSKVIAKNIVAYREENGRFAARSELLKVAKLGPKAYEQCAGFLRIADGKNPLDATGVHPESYEAAKKLLEKLGFSTEDVKNRKLSGIGKKISDYPKLAEELGVGELTLKDIVKELEKPARDPREDMPKPILRSDVLEIKDLKPGMILKGTVRNVIDFGAFVDIGVHQDGLVHISQICDRYIKHPLEAVSVGDIVDVQVMSVDVKKQRIQLTMKFQK
;
A
#
# COMPACT_ATOMS: atom_id res chain seq x y z
N MET A 1 12.70 -8.70 -25.03
CA MET A 1 13.43 -8.67 -23.72
C MET A 1 13.30 -10.02 -23.03
N ASP A 2 14.33 -10.52 -22.35
CA ASP A 2 14.18 -11.68 -21.44
C ASP A 2 13.58 -11.18 -20.10
N ILE A 3 12.25 -11.30 -19.99
CA ILE A 3 11.50 -10.80 -18.83
C ILE A 3 11.96 -11.47 -17.53
N THR A 4 12.25 -12.77 -17.55
CA THR A 4 12.67 -13.49 -16.34
C THR A 4 14.07 -13.08 -15.88
N ALA A 5 14.98 -12.80 -16.80
CA ALA A 5 16.28 -12.26 -16.48
C ALA A 5 16.18 -10.84 -15.89
N LYS A 6 15.32 -10.00 -16.46
CA LYS A 6 15.08 -8.62 -15.95
C LYS A 6 14.46 -8.63 -14.56
N LEU A 7 13.46 -9.47 -14.33
CA LEU A 7 12.87 -9.65 -13.00
C LEU A 7 13.89 -10.12 -11.96
N ALA A 8 14.77 -11.06 -12.35
CA ALA A 8 15.81 -11.56 -11.45
C ALA A 8 16.81 -10.47 -11.06
N GLU A 9 17.22 -9.64 -12.02
CA GLU A 9 18.10 -8.50 -11.78
C GLU A 9 17.48 -7.46 -10.85
N GLU A 10 16.26 -7.00 -11.16
CA GLU A 10 15.57 -5.94 -10.43
C GLU A 10 15.21 -6.34 -9.00
N LEU A 11 14.79 -7.60 -8.79
CA LEU A 11 14.39 -8.11 -7.47
C LEU A 11 15.54 -8.78 -6.71
N GLN A 12 16.74 -8.79 -7.27
CA GLN A 12 17.94 -9.42 -6.67
C GLN A 12 17.72 -10.90 -6.28
N ILE A 13 17.04 -11.65 -7.15
CA ILE A 13 16.79 -13.08 -7.01
C ILE A 13 17.47 -13.86 -8.14
N ARG A 14 17.57 -15.19 -7.97
CA ARG A 14 18.14 -16.02 -9.03
C ARG A 14 17.17 -16.18 -10.19
N LYS A 15 17.68 -16.22 -11.44
CA LYS A 15 16.85 -16.39 -12.64
C LYS A 15 15.91 -17.61 -12.55
N LYS A 16 16.40 -18.74 -12.05
CA LYS A 16 15.57 -19.94 -11.84
C LYS A 16 14.39 -19.72 -10.87
N GLN A 17 14.57 -18.85 -9.85
CA GLN A 17 13.49 -18.51 -8.94
C GLN A 17 12.44 -17.66 -9.65
N ALA A 18 12.87 -16.69 -10.47
CA ALA A 18 11.96 -15.87 -11.27
C ALA A 18 11.18 -16.73 -12.28
N GLU A 19 11.85 -17.63 -13.00
CA GLU A 19 11.21 -18.55 -13.95
C GLU A 19 10.17 -19.45 -13.28
N ALA A 20 10.49 -20.03 -12.13
CA ALA A 20 9.56 -20.86 -11.37
C ALA A 20 8.36 -20.07 -10.85
N ALA A 21 8.58 -18.86 -10.33
CA ALA A 21 7.52 -18.00 -9.85
C ALA A 21 6.57 -17.56 -10.97
N VAL A 22 7.13 -17.13 -12.12
CA VAL A 22 6.34 -16.75 -13.31
C VAL A 22 5.50 -17.92 -13.79
N LYS A 23 6.08 -19.12 -13.89
CA LYS A 23 5.36 -20.32 -14.29
C LYS A 23 4.18 -20.61 -13.37
N LEU A 24 4.40 -20.59 -12.05
CA LEU A 24 3.34 -20.84 -11.07
C LEU A 24 2.23 -19.79 -11.11
N ILE A 25 2.56 -18.53 -11.33
CA ILE A 25 1.57 -17.44 -11.52
C ILE A 25 0.75 -17.67 -12.80
N ASP A 26 1.40 -18.03 -13.89
CA ASP A 26 0.74 -18.31 -15.19
C ASP A 26 -0.18 -19.54 -15.13
N GLU A 27 0.14 -20.51 -14.28
CA GLU A 27 -0.71 -21.67 -13.97
C GLU A 27 -1.92 -21.27 -13.09
N GLY A 28 -2.04 -20.00 -12.69
CA GLY A 28 -3.17 -19.47 -11.91
C GLY A 28 -3.09 -19.79 -10.42
N ASN A 29 -1.89 -20.04 -9.88
CA ASN A 29 -1.72 -20.17 -8.44
C ASN A 29 -1.72 -18.78 -7.78
N THR A 30 -2.32 -18.69 -6.60
CA THR A 30 -2.34 -17.46 -5.79
C THR A 30 -1.01 -17.21 -5.10
N ILE A 31 -0.70 -15.96 -4.81
CA ILE A 31 0.56 -15.60 -4.14
C ILE A 31 0.70 -16.27 -2.77
N PRO A 32 -0.32 -16.28 -1.87
CA PRO A 32 -0.20 -16.96 -0.59
C PRO A 32 0.06 -18.48 -0.72
N PHE A 33 -0.56 -19.13 -1.70
CA PHE A 33 -0.32 -20.54 -1.97
C PHE A 33 1.11 -20.82 -2.43
N ILE A 34 1.62 -20.02 -3.36
CA ILE A 34 3.00 -20.12 -3.84
C ILE A 34 3.98 -19.94 -2.67
N ALA A 35 3.80 -18.84 -1.90
CA ALA A 35 4.67 -18.52 -0.76
C ALA A 35 4.70 -19.61 0.31
N ARG A 36 3.57 -20.28 0.54
CA ARG A 36 3.43 -21.28 1.60
C ARG A 36 3.76 -22.70 1.13
N TYR A 37 3.23 -23.13 -0.02
CA TYR A 37 3.24 -24.53 -0.44
C TYR A 37 4.09 -24.83 -1.68
N ARG A 38 4.76 -23.84 -2.27
CA ARG A 38 5.65 -24.00 -3.45
C ARG A 38 7.06 -23.47 -3.18
N LYS A 39 7.50 -23.50 -1.91
CA LYS A 39 8.82 -23.00 -1.48
C LYS A 39 9.99 -23.70 -2.16
N GLU A 40 9.90 -25.00 -2.39
CA GLU A 40 10.95 -25.75 -3.08
C GLU A 40 11.16 -25.26 -4.50
N ALA A 41 10.08 -25.02 -5.24
CA ALA A 41 10.15 -24.53 -6.62
C ALA A 41 10.70 -23.10 -6.70
N THR A 42 10.30 -22.22 -5.79
CA THR A 42 10.67 -20.80 -5.80
C THR A 42 11.93 -20.50 -4.99
N GLY A 43 12.49 -21.49 -4.28
CA GLY A 43 13.62 -21.26 -3.37
C GLY A 43 13.23 -20.34 -2.21
N ALA A 44 12.04 -20.54 -1.64
CA ALA A 44 11.49 -19.84 -0.49
C ALA A 44 11.28 -18.31 -0.68
N LEU A 45 10.89 -17.87 -1.87
CA LEU A 45 10.45 -16.48 -2.07
C LEU A 45 9.26 -16.18 -1.16
N ASN A 46 9.35 -15.07 -0.44
CA ASN A 46 8.28 -14.65 0.46
C ASN A 46 7.15 -13.92 -0.30
N ASP A 47 6.06 -13.66 0.38
CA ASP A 47 4.85 -13.03 -0.16
C ASP A 47 5.13 -11.66 -0.76
N GLU A 48 5.96 -10.84 -0.12
CA GLU A 48 6.30 -9.48 -0.56
C GLU A 48 7.08 -9.50 -1.89
N VAL A 49 8.07 -10.37 -2.00
CA VAL A 49 8.85 -10.54 -3.24
C VAL A 49 7.98 -11.08 -4.36
N LEU A 50 7.11 -12.07 -4.08
CA LEU A 50 6.19 -12.64 -5.07
C LEU A 50 5.17 -11.62 -5.57
N ARG A 51 4.64 -10.75 -4.71
CA ARG A 51 3.74 -9.65 -5.12
C ARG A 51 4.47 -8.65 -5.99
N SER A 52 5.65 -8.21 -5.58
CA SER A 52 6.49 -7.30 -6.38
C SER A 52 6.83 -7.91 -7.74
N LEU A 53 7.11 -9.21 -7.78
CA LEU A 53 7.36 -9.94 -9.03
C LEU A 53 6.12 -9.95 -9.93
N ALA A 54 4.95 -10.23 -9.41
CA ALA A 54 3.71 -10.27 -10.17
C ALA A 54 3.35 -8.89 -10.77
N GLU A 55 3.49 -7.82 -9.99
CA GLU A 55 3.29 -6.45 -10.44
C GLU A 55 4.28 -6.08 -11.54
N ARG A 56 5.56 -6.37 -11.32
CA ARG A 56 6.60 -6.05 -12.29
C ARG A 56 6.50 -6.89 -13.56
N LEU A 57 6.12 -8.17 -13.45
CA LEU A 57 5.83 -9.04 -14.59
C LEU A 57 4.73 -8.44 -15.48
N THR A 58 3.66 -7.96 -14.87
CA THR A 58 2.57 -7.31 -15.59
C THR A 58 3.06 -6.07 -16.34
N TYR A 59 3.87 -5.21 -15.69
CA TYR A 59 4.46 -4.04 -16.33
C TYR A 59 5.35 -4.40 -17.51
N LEU A 60 6.25 -5.39 -17.36
CA LEU A 60 7.17 -5.79 -18.42
C LEU A 60 6.45 -6.43 -19.62
N ARG A 61 5.39 -7.20 -19.37
CA ARG A 61 4.53 -7.74 -20.44
C ARG A 61 3.83 -6.63 -21.22
N ASN A 62 3.27 -5.65 -20.50
CA ASN A 62 2.65 -4.49 -21.14
C ASN A 62 3.68 -3.66 -21.93
N LEU A 63 4.93 -3.57 -21.46
CA LEU A 63 6.00 -2.90 -22.18
C LEU A 63 6.33 -3.63 -23.50
N GLU A 64 6.48 -4.95 -23.48
CA GLU A 64 6.74 -5.72 -24.69
C GLU A 64 5.57 -5.64 -25.68
N GLU A 65 4.33 -5.75 -25.19
CA GLU A 65 3.12 -5.55 -26.03
C GLU A 65 3.11 -4.17 -26.68
N LYS A 66 3.44 -3.12 -25.90
CA LYS A 66 3.54 -1.75 -26.41
C LYS A 66 4.61 -1.62 -27.51
N LYS A 67 5.78 -2.26 -27.34
CA LYS A 67 6.83 -2.28 -28.36
C LYS A 67 6.33 -2.93 -29.66
N GLU A 68 5.65 -4.06 -29.58
CA GLU A 68 5.08 -4.75 -30.74
C GLU A 68 4.06 -3.86 -31.46
N GLN A 69 3.14 -3.23 -30.73
CA GLN A 69 2.17 -2.31 -31.30
C GLN A 69 2.84 -1.13 -32.02
N VAL A 70 3.87 -0.55 -31.40
CA VAL A 70 4.62 0.58 -31.99
C VAL A 70 5.38 0.14 -33.24
N LEU A 71 6.06 -1.00 -33.20
CA LEU A 71 6.76 -1.54 -34.38
C LEU A 71 5.80 -1.79 -35.55
N SER A 72 4.67 -2.43 -35.30
CA SER A 72 3.64 -2.65 -36.33
C SER A 72 3.14 -1.34 -36.94
N SER A 73 2.83 -0.37 -36.08
CA SER A 73 2.34 0.94 -36.55
C SER A 73 3.36 1.71 -37.39
N ILE A 74 4.65 1.61 -37.09
CA ILE A 74 5.71 2.27 -37.89
C ILE A 74 5.98 1.50 -39.18
N GLU A 75 5.91 0.17 -39.16
CA GLU A 75 6.08 -0.69 -40.32
C GLU A 75 4.96 -0.47 -41.36
N GLU A 76 3.68 -0.37 -40.91
CA GLU A 76 2.53 -0.03 -41.74
C GLU A 76 2.69 1.33 -42.46
N GLN A 77 3.41 2.27 -41.85
CA GLN A 77 3.76 3.54 -42.45
C GLN A 77 4.95 3.46 -43.42
N GLY A 78 5.60 2.30 -43.55
CA GLY A 78 6.79 2.11 -44.39
C GLY A 78 8.04 2.87 -43.88
N LYS A 79 8.06 3.21 -42.60
CA LYS A 79 9.12 4.06 -41.99
C LYS A 79 10.03 3.31 -41.00
N LEU A 80 9.83 2.02 -40.80
CA LEU A 80 10.61 1.24 -39.85
C LEU A 80 12.01 0.93 -40.41
N THR A 81 13.04 1.51 -39.80
CA THR A 81 14.45 1.20 -40.10
C THR A 81 14.97 0.13 -39.14
N ALA A 82 16.04 -0.56 -39.53
CA ALA A 82 16.71 -1.57 -38.70
C ALA A 82 17.24 -0.96 -37.39
N GLU A 83 17.77 0.26 -37.46
CA GLU A 83 18.26 1.00 -36.30
C GLU A 83 17.15 1.35 -35.31
N LEU A 84 16.04 1.94 -35.80
CA LEU A 84 14.87 2.29 -34.98
C LEU A 84 14.26 1.04 -34.32
N LYS A 85 14.16 -0.06 -35.07
CA LYS A 85 13.70 -1.35 -34.55
C LYS A 85 14.59 -1.79 -33.37
N THR A 86 15.90 -1.70 -33.52
CA THR A 86 16.86 -2.07 -32.45
C THR A 86 16.68 -1.17 -31.23
N GLN A 87 16.52 0.15 -31.41
CA GLN A 87 16.30 1.09 -30.32
C GLN A 87 14.98 0.82 -29.57
N ILE A 88 13.88 0.57 -30.28
CA ILE A 88 12.58 0.23 -29.66
C ILE A 88 12.67 -1.06 -28.87
N LEU A 89 13.30 -2.11 -29.42
CA LEU A 89 13.47 -3.39 -28.74
C LEU A 89 14.36 -3.26 -27.49
N ALA A 90 15.36 -2.39 -27.52
CA ALA A 90 16.27 -2.12 -26.41
C ALA A 90 15.67 -1.22 -25.32
N ALA A 91 14.58 -0.52 -25.60
CA ALA A 91 13.94 0.39 -24.63
C ALA A 91 13.51 -0.37 -23.36
N GLU A 92 13.85 0.17 -22.19
CA GLU A 92 13.54 -0.45 -20.89
C GLU A 92 12.31 0.15 -20.19
N THR A 93 11.77 1.24 -20.74
CA THR A 93 10.60 1.93 -20.16
C THR A 93 9.60 2.36 -21.22
N MET A 94 8.33 2.46 -20.83
CA MET A 94 7.26 2.99 -21.67
C MET A 94 7.57 4.38 -22.22
N VAL A 95 8.19 5.24 -21.40
CA VAL A 95 8.52 6.62 -21.77
C VAL A 95 9.52 6.67 -22.94
N VAL A 96 10.54 5.83 -22.92
CA VAL A 96 11.52 5.74 -24.03
C VAL A 96 10.85 5.21 -25.30
N VAL A 97 9.96 4.22 -25.17
CA VAL A 97 9.18 3.73 -26.34
C VAL A 97 8.31 4.83 -26.92
N ASP A 98 7.65 5.61 -26.08
CA ASP A 98 6.81 6.73 -26.50
C ASP A 98 7.64 7.87 -27.14
N ASP A 99 8.85 8.16 -26.65
CA ASP A 99 9.75 9.12 -27.29
C ASP A 99 10.18 8.66 -28.69
N LEU A 100 10.56 7.38 -28.87
CA LEU A 100 10.92 6.80 -30.16
C LEU A 100 9.75 6.76 -31.14
N TYR A 101 8.53 6.54 -30.64
CA TYR A 101 7.31 6.51 -31.46
C TYR A 101 6.80 7.90 -31.81
N ARG A 102 7.18 8.93 -31.08
CA ARG A 102 6.63 10.30 -31.20
C ARG A 102 6.62 10.88 -32.61
N PRO A 103 7.68 10.75 -33.45
CA PRO A 103 7.68 11.25 -34.82
C PRO A 103 6.64 10.54 -35.74
N TYR A 104 6.26 9.31 -35.41
CA TYR A 104 5.41 8.43 -36.21
C TYR A 104 3.96 8.38 -35.71
N ARG A 105 3.72 8.89 -34.51
CA ARG A 105 2.40 8.89 -33.89
C ARG A 105 1.46 9.82 -34.63
N PRO A 106 0.23 9.39 -34.96
CA PRO A 106 -0.79 10.28 -35.53
C PRO A 106 -0.99 11.52 -34.64
N LYS A 107 -0.76 12.69 -35.20
CA LYS A 107 -0.89 13.97 -34.49
C LYS A 107 -2.20 14.65 -34.87
N ARG A 108 -2.77 15.41 -33.92
CA ARG A 108 -3.80 16.39 -34.26
C ARG A 108 -3.17 17.49 -35.11
N ARG A 109 -4.01 18.28 -35.83
CA ARG A 109 -3.56 19.39 -36.68
C ARG A 109 -2.72 20.39 -35.90
N THR A 110 -1.37 20.26 -35.96
CA THR A 110 -0.39 21.11 -35.28
C THR A 110 -0.03 22.32 -36.16
N ARG A 111 0.62 23.35 -35.59
CA ARG A 111 1.16 24.48 -36.37
C ARG A 111 2.12 24.01 -37.47
N ALA A 112 2.95 23.02 -37.15
CA ALA A 112 3.86 22.43 -38.12
C ALA A 112 3.14 21.70 -39.26
N ILE A 113 2.06 20.98 -38.99
CA ILE A 113 1.23 20.34 -40.04
C ILE A 113 0.59 21.43 -40.92
N ILE A 114 0.02 22.47 -40.34
CA ILE A 114 -0.53 23.61 -41.09
C ILE A 114 0.54 24.26 -41.99
N ALA A 115 1.75 24.47 -41.46
CA ALA A 115 2.83 25.02 -42.24
C ALA A 115 3.28 24.09 -43.39
N ARG A 116 3.27 22.78 -43.21
CA ARG A 116 3.53 21.82 -44.29
C ARG A 116 2.44 21.85 -45.33
N GLU A 117 1.15 21.92 -44.95
CA GLU A 117 0.02 22.07 -45.86
C GLU A 117 0.14 23.37 -46.69
N LYS A 118 0.69 24.42 -46.13
CA LYS A 118 0.99 25.71 -46.82
C LYS A 118 2.23 25.59 -47.75
N GLY A 119 2.92 24.46 -47.78
CA GLY A 119 4.08 24.24 -48.67
C GLY A 119 5.39 24.77 -48.15
N LEU A 120 5.54 25.00 -46.86
CA LEU A 120 6.71 25.65 -46.25
C LEU A 120 7.82 24.64 -45.84
N GLN A 121 7.66 23.35 -46.08
CA GLN A 121 8.68 22.33 -45.76
C GLN A 121 10.03 22.61 -46.44
N PRO A 122 10.11 23.00 -47.76
CA PRO A 122 11.40 23.25 -48.39
C PRO A 122 12.15 24.45 -47.80
N LEU A 123 11.43 25.48 -47.31
CA LEU A 123 12.06 26.60 -46.58
C LEU A 123 12.63 26.15 -45.24
N ALA A 124 11.91 25.27 -44.50
CA ALA A 124 12.41 24.67 -43.28
C ALA A 124 13.67 23.83 -43.56
N ASP A 125 13.67 23.00 -44.62
CA ASP A 125 14.82 22.21 -45.03
C ASP A 125 16.03 23.07 -45.39
N LEU A 126 15.83 24.20 -46.06
CA LEU A 126 16.90 25.17 -46.39
C LEU A 126 17.54 25.72 -45.12
N ILE A 127 16.74 26.13 -44.13
CA ILE A 127 17.22 26.59 -42.82
C ILE A 127 18.00 25.49 -42.11
N TRP A 128 17.48 24.26 -42.11
CA TRP A 128 18.09 23.09 -41.45
C TRP A 128 19.43 22.70 -42.05
N LEU A 129 19.61 22.80 -43.36
CA LEU A 129 20.87 22.49 -44.05
C LEU A 129 21.98 23.47 -43.74
N GLN A 130 21.68 24.70 -43.26
CA GLN A 130 22.66 25.68 -42.79
C GLN A 130 23.70 26.07 -43.89
N MET A 131 23.29 26.08 -45.13
CA MET A 131 24.20 26.31 -46.26
C MET A 131 23.85 27.56 -47.08
N SER A 132 22.74 28.22 -46.84
CA SER A 132 22.28 29.38 -47.58
C SER A 132 23.23 30.55 -47.39
N LYS A 133 23.53 31.26 -48.51
CA LYS A 133 24.27 32.49 -48.56
C LYS A 133 23.35 33.68 -48.82
N THR A 134 22.13 33.42 -49.29
CA THR A 134 21.10 34.43 -49.56
C THR A 134 20.41 34.81 -48.27
N PRO A 135 20.10 36.07 -48.01
CA PRO A 135 19.31 36.50 -46.86
C PRO A 135 18.00 35.71 -46.78
N LEU A 136 17.62 35.28 -45.56
CA LEU A 136 16.48 34.42 -45.37
C LEU A 136 15.16 35.06 -45.83
N ALA A 137 15.00 36.35 -45.67
CA ALA A 137 13.83 37.08 -46.15
C ALA A 137 13.65 36.95 -47.70
N THR A 138 14.76 37.03 -48.43
CA THR A 138 14.74 36.88 -49.91
C THR A 138 14.41 35.43 -50.32
N GLU A 139 14.91 34.47 -49.58
CA GLU A 139 14.53 33.05 -49.82
C GLU A 139 13.04 32.81 -49.49
N ALA A 140 12.54 33.42 -48.43
CA ALA A 140 11.15 33.26 -47.98
C ALA A 140 10.14 33.94 -48.92
N GLU A 141 10.50 35.00 -49.64
CA GLU A 141 9.65 35.62 -50.65
C GLU A 141 9.15 34.64 -51.70
N LYS A 142 9.92 33.60 -52.01
CA LYS A 142 9.55 32.54 -53.00
C LYS A 142 8.38 31.70 -52.55
N TYR A 143 8.01 31.73 -51.29
CA TYR A 143 6.97 30.93 -50.66
C TYR A 143 5.73 31.75 -50.29
N ILE A 144 5.67 33.01 -50.70
CA ILE A 144 4.47 33.86 -50.55
C ILE A 144 3.35 33.30 -51.44
N ASP A 145 2.26 32.91 -50.81
CA ASP A 145 1.07 32.34 -51.48
C ASP A 145 -0.19 32.74 -50.70
N PRO A 146 -0.85 33.86 -51.11
CA PRO A 146 -2.07 34.31 -50.46
C PRO A 146 -3.21 33.28 -50.45
N GLU A 147 -3.28 32.43 -51.43
CA GLU A 147 -4.31 31.37 -51.46
C GLU A 147 -4.11 30.35 -50.34
N LYS A 148 -2.89 30.21 -49.88
CA LYS A 148 -2.53 29.37 -48.74
C LYS A 148 -2.33 30.16 -47.43
N GLU A 149 -2.81 31.38 -47.41
CA GLU A 149 -2.66 32.27 -46.26
C GLU A 149 -1.17 32.53 -45.83
N VAL A 150 -0.25 32.61 -46.80
CA VAL A 150 1.12 33.05 -46.63
C VAL A 150 1.27 34.40 -47.32
N ASN A 151 1.05 35.49 -46.61
CA ASN A 151 0.92 36.79 -47.21
C ASN A 151 2.27 37.53 -47.23
N THR A 152 3.20 37.18 -46.36
CA THR A 152 4.49 37.86 -46.22
C THR A 152 5.64 36.85 -46.09
N ALA A 153 6.86 37.30 -46.36
CA ALA A 153 8.06 36.52 -46.10
C ALA A 153 8.19 36.10 -44.62
N GLU A 154 7.72 36.96 -43.70
CA GLU A 154 7.70 36.63 -42.26
C GLU A 154 6.72 35.52 -41.92
N ASP A 155 5.56 35.45 -42.57
CA ASP A 155 4.61 34.32 -42.42
C ASP A 155 5.26 33.02 -42.87
N ALA A 156 6.02 33.05 -43.99
CA ALA A 156 6.73 31.86 -44.48
C ALA A 156 7.83 31.44 -43.51
N ILE A 157 8.61 32.36 -42.98
CA ILE A 157 9.66 32.09 -41.98
C ILE A 157 9.06 31.53 -40.72
N THR A 158 7.96 32.11 -40.22
CA THR A 158 7.27 31.65 -39.01
C THR A 158 6.77 30.23 -39.19
N GLY A 159 6.15 29.88 -40.31
CA GLY A 159 5.74 28.53 -40.60
C GLY A 159 6.91 27.54 -40.70
N ALA A 160 8.02 27.93 -41.31
CA ALA A 160 9.24 27.12 -41.34
C ALA A 160 9.83 26.92 -39.95
N LYS A 161 9.81 27.94 -39.08
CA LYS A 161 10.22 27.83 -37.68
C LYS A 161 9.33 26.82 -36.92
N ASP A 162 8.01 26.84 -37.11
CA ASP A 162 7.09 25.87 -36.48
C ASP A 162 7.37 24.44 -36.89
N ILE A 163 7.71 24.20 -38.18
CA ILE A 163 8.11 22.87 -38.68
C ILE A 163 9.39 22.39 -37.94
N LEU A 164 10.41 23.23 -37.89
CA LEU A 164 11.69 22.92 -37.28
C LEU A 164 11.58 22.75 -35.75
N ALA A 165 10.77 23.56 -35.08
CA ALA A 165 10.51 23.42 -33.66
C ALA A 165 9.86 22.07 -33.32
N GLU A 166 8.89 21.63 -34.13
CA GLU A 166 8.30 20.28 -33.98
C GLU A 166 9.33 19.18 -34.25
N GLN A 167 10.15 19.30 -35.28
CA GLN A 167 11.18 18.34 -35.62
C GLN A 167 12.19 18.19 -34.47
N ILE A 168 12.69 19.27 -33.87
CA ILE A 168 13.58 19.23 -32.71
C ILE A 168 12.88 18.58 -31.51
N SER A 169 11.61 18.91 -31.27
CA SER A 169 10.86 18.37 -30.14
C SER A 169 10.56 16.87 -30.25
N ASP A 170 10.54 16.33 -31.47
CA ASP A 170 10.25 14.93 -31.73
C ASP A 170 11.49 14.05 -31.69
N GLU A 171 12.68 14.64 -31.62
CA GLU A 171 13.95 13.90 -31.56
C GLU A 171 14.09 13.19 -30.20
N ALA A 172 14.05 11.87 -30.21
CA ALA A 172 14.04 11.05 -29.00
C ALA A 172 15.31 11.25 -28.16
N ASP A 173 16.50 11.30 -28.80
CA ASP A 173 17.78 11.49 -28.12
C ASP A 173 17.84 12.81 -27.34
N TYR A 174 17.25 13.87 -27.92
CA TYR A 174 17.19 15.18 -27.23
C TYR A 174 16.30 15.09 -25.99
N ARG A 175 15.13 14.50 -26.13
CA ARG A 175 14.18 14.34 -25.01
C ARG A 175 14.76 13.49 -23.87
N ILE A 176 15.36 12.35 -24.19
CA ILE A 176 15.99 11.47 -23.20
C ILE A 176 17.07 12.24 -22.44
N ARG A 177 17.95 12.95 -23.18
CA ARG A 177 19.04 13.68 -22.56
C ARG A 177 18.58 14.88 -21.73
N ILE A 178 17.60 15.63 -22.21
CA ILE A 178 17.01 16.76 -21.45
C ILE A 178 16.34 16.26 -20.17
N ARG A 179 15.62 15.14 -20.24
CA ARG A 179 15.01 14.51 -19.06
C ARG A 179 16.07 14.10 -18.03
N GLU A 180 17.14 13.46 -18.45
CA GLU A 180 18.26 13.09 -17.57
C GLU A 180 18.89 14.32 -16.90
N MET A 181 19.15 15.37 -17.66
CA MET A 181 19.71 16.62 -17.14
C MET A 181 18.77 17.26 -16.11
N THR A 182 17.47 17.30 -16.42
CA THR A 182 16.45 17.87 -15.53
C THR A 182 16.31 17.06 -14.25
N VAL A 183 16.28 15.72 -14.31
CA VAL A 183 16.20 14.88 -13.11
C VAL A 183 17.44 15.02 -12.23
N LYS A 184 18.62 15.11 -12.84
CA LYS A 184 19.90 15.16 -12.11
C LYS A 184 20.17 16.53 -11.47
N GLU A 185 19.85 17.61 -12.15
CA GLU A 185 20.29 18.97 -11.80
C GLU A 185 19.12 19.92 -11.52
N GLY A 186 17.92 19.54 -11.92
CA GLY A 186 16.71 20.33 -11.70
C GLY A 186 16.22 20.26 -10.26
N LYS A 187 15.31 21.21 -9.96
CA LYS A 187 14.72 21.39 -8.65
C LYS A 187 13.20 21.40 -8.73
N ILE A 188 12.53 20.96 -7.68
CA ILE A 188 11.13 21.31 -7.46
C ILE A 188 11.11 22.60 -6.67
N VAL A 189 10.36 23.55 -7.17
CA VAL A 189 10.13 24.84 -6.49
C VAL A 189 8.64 25.00 -6.23
N SER A 190 8.31 25.52 -5.05
CA SER A 190 6.94 25.86 -4.75
C SER A 190 6.83 27.26 -4.14
N SER A 191 5.71 27.92 -4.41
CA SER A 191 5.37 29.22 -3.86
C SER A 191 3.91 29.27 -3.44
N ALA A 192 3.61 30.04 -2.38
CA ALA A 192 2.23 30.31 -2.02
C ALA A 192 1.56 31.18 -3.08
N LYS A 193 0.27 30.94 -3.35
CA LYS A 193 -0.55 31.86 -4.14
C LYS A 193 -0.90 33.12 -3.36
N ASP A 194 -1.11 32.97 -2.05
CA ASP A 194 -1.31 34.06 -1.09
C ASP A 194 -0.34 33.82 0.08
N LYS A 195 0.65 34.70 0.23
CA LYS A 195 1.69 34.56 1.27
C LYS A 195 1.21 34.91 2.68
N GLU A 196 0.11 35.65 2.79
CA GLU A 196 -0.46 36.07 4.06
C GLU A 196 -1.48 35.05 4.64
N ALA A 197 -1.89 34.06 3.83
CA ALA A 197 -2.84 33.05 4.27
C ALA A 197 -2.17 32.02 5.20
N GLU A 198 -2.70 31.83 6.39
CA GLU A 198 -2.27 30.74 7.28
C GLU A 198 -2.73 29.38 6.75
N SER A 199 -1.83 28.43 6.63
CA SER A 199 -2.16 27.07 6.24
C SER A 199 -1.17 26.04 6.78
N VAL A 200 -1.53 24.76 6.66
CA VAL A 200 -0.63 23.64 7.01
C VAL A 200 0.57 23.51 6.04
N TYR A 201 0.59 24.29 4.96
CA TYR A 201 1.62 24.27 3.92
C TYR A 201 2.63 25.42 4.02
N GLU A 202 2.65 26.17 5.10
CA GLU A 202 3.57 27.33 5.27
C GLU A 202 5.03 26.97 5.01
N MET A 203 5.47 25.77 5.39
CA MET A 203 6.82 25.30 5.10
C MET A 203 7.15 25.13 3.60
N TYR A 204 6.14 25.16 2.74
CA TYR A 204 6.27 25.05 1.28
C TYR A 204 5.98 26.37 0.55
N TYR A 205 5.77 27.49 1.25
CA TYR A 205 5.48 28.79 0.64
C TYR A 205 6.66 29.38 -0.13
N GLU A 206 7.87 29.06 0.32
CA GLU A 206 9.14 29.38 -0.38
C GLU A 206 10.03 28.12 -0.27
N PHE A 207 9.74 27.13 -1.09
CA PHE A 207 10.40 25.84 -1.02
C PHE A 207 11.17 25.52 -2.30
N GLU A 208 12.38 25.01 -2.12
CA GLU A 208 13.25 24.57 -3.21
C GLU A 208 14.03 23.33 -2.78
N GLU A 209 13.96 22.26 -3.57
CA GLU A 209 14.75 21.05 -3.33
C GLU A 209 15.07 20.32 -4.65
N GLY A 210 16.27 19.75 -4.74
CA GLY A 210 16.70 18.96 -5.91
C GLY A 210 15.83 17.74 -6.15
N ILE A 211 15.42 17.51 -7.39
CA ILE A 211 14.52 16.42 -7.81
C ILE A 211 15.03 15.06 -7.34
N ALA A 212 16.34 14.82 -7.47
CA ALA A 212 16.96 13.53 -7.09
C ALA A 212 16.91 13.23 -5.59
N LYS A 213 16.75 14.24 -4.74
CA LYS A 213 16.78 14.13 -3.26
C LYS A 213 15.39 14.25 -2.63
N LEU A 214 14.39 14.63 -3.40
CA LEU A 214 13.07 14.95 -2.89
C LEU A 214 12.37 13.72 -2.31
N ALA A 215 12.00 13.79 -1.03
CA ALA A 215 11.34 12.72 -0.30
C ALA A 215 9.86 12.56 -0.71
N GLY A 216 9.35 11.32 -0.70
CA GLY A 216 7.99 11.00 -1.14
C GLY A 216 6.89 11.78 -0.41
N HIS A 217 6.96 11.88 0.91
CA HIS A 217 5.97 12.62 1.70
C HIS A 217 5.89 14.13 1.33
N ARG A 218 7.03 14.73 0.93
CA ARG A 218 7.04 16.11 0.45
C ARG A 218 6.37 16.26 -0.91
N ILE A 219 6.57 15.29 -1.80
CA ILE A 219 5.89 15.25 -3.10
C ILE A 219 4.36 15.20 -2.90
N LEU A 220 3.88 14.32 -2.03
CA LEU A 220 2.45 14.19 -1.73
C LEU A 220 1.88 15.45 -1.06
N ALA A 221 2.63 16.07 -0.15
CA ALA A 221 2.25 17.34 0.47
C ALA A 221 2.15 18.49 -0.55
N LEU A 222 3.15 18.61 -1.44
CA LEU A 222 3.16 19.62 -2.51
C LEU A 222 1.99 19.41 -3.48
N ASN A 223 1.72 18.17 -3.88
CA ASN A 223 0.61 17.85 -4.76
C ASN A 223 -0.75 18.20 -4.13
N ARG A 224 -0.95 17.88 -2.83
CA ARG A 224 -2.17 18.26 -2.11
C ARG A 224 -2.31 19.79 -2.01
N GLY A 225 -1.25 20.51 -1.62
CA GLY A 225 -1.28 21.97 -1.53
C GLY A 225 -1.57 22.65 -2.88
N GLU A 226 -1.11 22.06 -4.00
CA GLU A 226 -1.42 22.51 -5.35
C GLU A 226 -2.88 22.23 -5.73
N ASN A 227 -3.40 21.04 -5.42
CA ASN A 227 -4.80 20.66 -5.65
C ASN A 227 -5.77 21.53 -4.84
N GLU A 228 -5.41 21.87 -3.62
CA GLU A 228 -6.15 22.80 -2.75
C GLU A 228 -5.99 24.27 -3.17
N LYS A 229 -5.21 24.53 -4.23
CA LYS A 229 -4.95 25.87 -4.79
C LYS A 229 -4.23 26.83 -3.84
N ILE A 230 -3.54 26.32 -2.86
CA ILE A 230 -2.71 27.07 -1.91
C ILE A 230 -1.32 27.28 -2.49
N LEU A 231 -0.75 26.24 -3.10
CA LEU A 231 0.59 26.28 -3.69
C LEU A 231 0.56 26.35 -5.21
N THR A 232 1.64 26.86 -5.79
CA THR A 232 2.04 26.69 -7.19
C THR A 232 3.34 25.91 -7.19
N VAL A 233 3.38 24.76 -7.87
CA VAL A 233 4.54 23.86 -7.89
C VAL A 233 5.07 23.72 -9.32
N LYS A 234 6.38 23.89 -9.51
CA LYS A 234 7.04 23.83 -10.82
C LYS A 234 8.33 23.03 -10.76
N VAL A 235 8.72 22.50 -11.91
CA VAL A 235 10.05 21.96 -12.14
C VAL A 235 10.94 23.09 -12.71
N GLN A 236 11.97 23.45 -11.97
CA GLN A 236 13.01 24.35 -12.45
C GLN A 236 14.15 23.53 -13.07
N ALA A 237 14.19 23.50 -14.40
CA ALA A 237 15.22 22.81 -15.15
C ALA A 237 16.50 23.66 -15.29
N PRO A 238 17.67 23.06 -15.57
CA PRO A 238 18.90 23.79 -15.90
C PRO A 238 18.86 24.31 -17.34
N GLU A 239 18.01 25.31 -17.60
CA GLU A 239 17.63 25.81 -18.93
C GLU A 239 18.83 26.20 -19.79
N ASP A 240 19.76 27.01 -19.26
CA ASP A 240 20.94 27.46 -20.00
C ASP A 240 21.79 26.29 -20.51
N ARG A 241 21.92 25.25 -19.70
CA ARG A 241 22.67 24.05 -20.10
C ARG A 241 21.94 23.23 -21.16
N ILE A 242 20.62 23.17 -21.05
CA ILE A 242 19.76 22.48 -22.02
C ILE A 242 19.81 23.20 -23.37
N LEU A 243 19.63 24.52 -23.38
CA LEU A 243 19.73 25.30 -24.62
C LEU A 243 21.11 25.19 -25.25
N SER A 244 22.17 25.29 -24.45
CA SER A 244 23.55 25.11 -24.94
C SER A 244 23.80 23.71 -25.51
N TYR A 245 23.17 22.69 -24.95
CA TYR A 245 23.21 21.31 -25.47
C TYR A 245 22.50 21.22 -26.82
N LEU A 246 21.28 21.74 -26.93
CA LEU A 246 20.49 21.72 -28.16
C LEU A 246 21.19 22.56 -29.25
N GLU A 247 21.73 23.72 -28.96
CA GLU A 247 22.50 24.54 -29.91
C GLU A 247 23.66 23.72 -30.50
N ARG A 248 24.47 23.09 -29.67
CA ARG A 248 25.57 22.21 -30.15
C ARG A 248 25.13 21.04 -31.00
N LYS A 249 23.93 20.51 -30.76
CA LYS A 249 23.36 19.37 -31.51
C LYS A 249 22.73 19.81 -32.83
N VAL A 250 22.06 20.96 -32.86
CA VAL A 250 21.29 21.41 -34.01
C VAL A 250 22.16 22.33 -34.93
N ILE A 251 22.91 23.27 -34.37
CA ILE A 251 23.75 24.20 -35.14
C ILE A 251 25.10 23.51 -35.43
N LYS A 252 25.21 22.98 -36.64
CA LYS A 252 26.41 22.28 -37.11
C LYS A 252 27.43 23.18 -37.81
N ARG A 253 26.96 24.33 -38.31
CA ARG A 253 27.73 25.32 -39.06
C ARG A 253 27.39 26.71 -38.57
N ASP A 254 28.42 27.50 -38.33
CA ASP A 254 28.22 28.92 -38.07
C ASP A 254 27.84 29.61 -39.35
N ASN A 255 26.57 29.88 -39.57
CA ASN A 255 26.02 30.51 -40.76
C ASN A 255 25.25 31.76 -40.35
N PRO A 256 25.70 32.96 -40.78
CA PRO A 256 25.07 34.22 -40.36
C PRO A 256 23.61 34.36 -40.79
N VAL A 257 23.17 33.61 -41.81
CA VAL A 257 21.79 33.64 -42.31
C VAL A 257 20.85 32.76 -41.44
N THR A 258 21.32 31.63 -41.00
CA THR A 258 20.44 30.61 -40.38
C THR A 258 20.68 30.39 -38.88
N SER A 259 21.91 30.70 -38.36
CA SER A 259 22.24 30.42 -36.96
C SER A 259 21.37 31.18 -35.96
N GLY A 260 21.04 32.46 -36.26
CA GLY A 260 20.16 33.27 -35.40
C GLY A 260 18.74 32.70 -35.34
N VAL A 261 18.19 32.33 -36.50
CA VAL A 261 16.86 31.74 -36.60
C VAL A 261 16.79 30.38 -35.91
N LEU A 262 17.84 29.55 -36.07
CA LEU A 262 17.88 28.27 -35.39
C LEU A 262 17.94 28.39 -33.85
N LYS A 263 18.64 29.43 -33.32
CA LYS A 263 18.59 29.69 -31.87
C LYS A 263 17.19 30.03 -31.38
N GLU A 264 16.46 30.87 -32.14
CA GLU A 264 15.05 31.18 -31.83
C GLU A 264 14.17 29.93 -31.89
N VAL A 265 14.35 29.08 -32.93
CA VAL A 265 13.61 27.82 -33.07
C VAL A 265 13.91 26.86 -31.92
N ILE A 266 15.17 26.76 -31.48
CA ILE A 266 15.59 25.91 -30.35
C ILE A 266 14.91 26.38 -29.05
N ALA A 267 14.95 27.70 -28.81
CA ALA A 267 14.32 28.30 -27.63
C ALA A 267 12.80 28.07 -27.61
N ASP A 268 12.12 28.27 -28.76
CA ASP A 268 10.68 28.00 -28.90
C ASP A 268 10.36 26.50 -28.76
N SER A 269 11.10 25.65 -29.42
CA SER A 269 10.92 24.18 -29.30
C SER A 269 11.04 23.70 -27.86
N TYR A 270 12.07 24.21 -27.15
CA TYR A 270 12.27 23.86 -25.75
C TYR A 270 11.13 24.38 -24.87
N SER A 271 10.89 25.69 -24.88
CA SER A 271 9.94 26.32 -23.95
C SER A 271 8.49 25.91 -24.19
N ARG A 272 8.08 25.78 -25.45
CA ARG A 272 6.68 25.48 -25.83
C ARG A 272 6.37 24.01 -25.94
N LEU A 273 7.29 23.15 -26.41
CA LEU A 273 7.00 21.76 -26.76
C LEU A 273 7.71 20.76 -25.84
N ILE A 274 8.98 20.97 -25.48
CA ILE A 274 9.78 20.00 -24.73
C ILE A 274 9.60 20.18 -23.23
N ALA A 275 9.86 21.37 -22.70
CA ALA A 275 9.88 21.62 -21.25
C ALA A 275 8.55 21.29 -20.57
N PRO A 276 7.36 21.71 -21.09
CA PRO A 276 6.10 21.37 -20.44
C PRO A 276 5.75 19.88 -20.47
N ALA A 277 6.24 19.17 -21.48
CA ALA A 277 6.04 17.72 -21.56
C ALA A 277 6.92 16.97 -20.55
N ILE A 278 8.21 17.31 -20.52
CA ILE A 278 9.17 16.68 -19.58
C ILE A 278 8.83 17.05 -18.13
N GLU A 279 8.37 18.27 -17.84
CA GLU A 279 7.88 18.64 -16.53
C GLU A 279 6.73 17.74 -16.07
N ARG A 280 5.72 17.53 -16.90
CA ARG A 280 4.61 16.63 -16.59
C ARG A 280 5.08 15.19 -16.37
N GLU A 281 5.97 14.69 -17.22
CA GLU A 281 6.54 13.35 -17.10
C GLU A 281 7.30 13.17 -15.79
N ILE A 282 8.14 14.13 -15.42
CA ILE A 282 8.89 14.12 -14.15
C ILE A 282 7.95 14.21 -12.96
N ARG A 283 6.96 15.14 -12.99
CA ARG A 283 5.98 15.27 -11.92
C ARG A 283 5.18 13.98 -11.74
N SER A 284 4.74 13.34 -12.84
CA SER A 284 4.03 12.05 -12.81
C SER A 284 4.91 10.94 -12.21
N SER A 285 6.14 10.81 -12.67
CA SER A 285 7.09 9.81 -12.15
C SER A 285 7.42 10.00 -10.67
N LEU A 286 7.57 11.24 -10.23
CA LEU A 286 7.78 11.57 -8.81
C LEU A 286 6.57 11.18 -7.97
N THR A 287 5.36 11.48 -8.47
CA THR A 287 4.10 11.15 -7.80
C THR A 287 3.93 9.65 -7.69
N GLU A 288 4.11 8.89 -8.78
CA GLU A 288 4.04 7.42 -8.76
C GLU A 288 5.02 6.81 -7.77
N ARG A 289 6.26 7.26 -7.76
CA ARG A 289 7.28 6.80 -6.80
C ARG A 289 6.91 7.12 -5.35
N ALA A 290 6.35 8.30 -5.10
CA ALA A 290 5.90 8.72 -3.78
C ALA A 290 4.69 7.92 -3.30
N GLU A 291 3.73 7.68 -4.18
CA GLU A 291 2.56 6.82 -3.91
C GLU A 291 2.97 5.38 -3.60
N ASP A 292 3.89 4.80 -4.37
CA ASP A 292 4.39 3.44 -4.14
C ASP A 292 5.07 3.29 -2.79
N GLY A 293 5.88 4.30 -2.41
CA GLY A 293 6.49 4.36 -1.10
C GLY A 293 5.45 4.43 0.02
N ALA A 294 4.47 5.32 -0.11
CA ALA A 294 3.41 5.51 0.87
C ALA A 294 2.50 4.28 0.99
N ILE A 295 2.08 3.68 -0.13
CA ILE A 295 1.26 2.46 -0.16
C ILE A 295 1.97 1.31 0.55
N ARG A 296 3.29 1.17 0.36
CA ARG A 296 4.09 0.16 1.06
C ARG A 296 4.07 0.36 2.57
N VAL A 297 4.22 1.60 3.04
CA VAL A 297 4.14 1.94 4.47
C VAL A 297 2.74 1.65 5.00
N PHE A 298 1.69 2.04 4.26
CA PHE A 298 0.30 1.76 4.66
C PHE A 298 0.03 0.27 4.75
N GLY A 299 0.56 -0.51 3.80
CA GLY A 299 0.46 -1.96 3.83
C GLY A 299 1.09 -2.55 5.08
N LYS A 300 2.30 -2.10 5.46
CA LYS A 300 2.97 -2.54 6.70
C LYS A 300 2.17 -2.16 7.96
N ASN A 301 1.68 -0.93 8.03
CA ASN A 301 0.84 -0.50 9.16
C ASN A 301 -0.45 -1.34 9.26
N LEU A 302 -1.09 -1.62 8.13
CA LEU A 302 -2.29 -2.46 8.09
C LEU A 302 -1.97 -3.90 8.51
N GLU A 303 -0.88 -4.50 8.00
CA GLU A 303 -0.45 -5.85 8.40
C GLU A 303 -0.27 -5.93 9.91
N GLN A 304 0.44 -4.99 10.51
CA GLN A 304 0.68 -4.96 11.95
C GLN A 304 -0.60 -4.79 12.75
N LEU A 305 -1.55 -3.98 12.27
CA LEU A 305 -2.85 -3.80 12.91
C LEU A 305 -3.68 -5.10 12.86
N LEU A 306 -3.71 -5.78 11.71
CA LEU A 306 -4.44 -7.04 11.53
C LEU A 306 -3.81 -8.20 12.31
N MET A 307 -2.48 -8.17 12.46
CA MET A 307 -1.71 -9.20 13.15
C MET A 307 -1.60 -8.98 14.65
N GLN A 308 -2.29 -8.00 15.23
CA GLN A 308 -2.34 -7.84 16.68
C GLN A 308 -2.93 -9.10 17.35
N PRO A 309 -2.37 -9.52 18.51
CA PRO A 309 -2.84 -10.71 19.20
C PRO A 309 -4.28 -10.52 19.68
N PRO A 310 -5.14 -11.53 19.53
CA PRO A 310 -6.50 -11.50 20.03
C PRO A 310 -6.49 -11.56 21.57
N ILE A 311 -7.47 -10.92 22.21
CA ILE A 311 -7.73 -11.05 23.64
C ILE A 311 -8.91 -12.00 23.82
N ALA A 312 -8.62 -13.29 23.78
CA ALA A 312 -9.63 -14.34 23.90
C ALA A 312 -10.11 -14.54 25.35
N ASN A 313 -11.23 -15.24 25.50
CA ASN A 313 -11.81 -15.68 26.77
C ASN A 313 -12.14 -14.51 27.74
N GLN A 314 -12.60 -13.39 27.21
CA GLN A 314 -13.01 -12.21 27.96
C GLN A 314 -14.44 -11.81 27.61
N VAL A 315 -15.23 -11.45 28.63
CA VAL A 315 -16.49 -10.74 28.42
C VAL A 315 -16.16 -9.26 28.30
N VAL A 316 -16.46 -8.67 27.14
CA VAL A 316 -16.05 -7.33 26.78
C VAL A 316 -17.25 -6.40 26.67
N LEU A 317 -17.15 -5.22 27.30
CA LEU A 317 -18.06 -4.11 27.09
C LEU A 317 -17.50 -3.20 25.99
N GLY A 318 -18.12 -3.20 24.82
CA GLY A 318 -17.85 -2.23 23.77
C GLY A 318 -18.54 -0.90 24.07
N TRP A 319 -17.81 0.18 23.97
CA TRP A 319 -18.29 1.54 24.26
C TRP A 319 -17.99 2.45 23.06
N ASP A 320 -19.05 2.84 22.37
CA ASP A 320 -19.01 3.83 21.30
C ASP A 320 -19.38 5.21 21.88
N PRO A 321 -18.38 6.10 22.11
CA PRO A 321 -18.60 7.35 22.82
C PRO A 321 -19.28 8.39 21.92
N ALA A 322 -20.20 9.17 22.48
CA ALA A 322 -20.84 10.28 21.78
C ALA A 322 -21.36 11.32 22.77
N PHE A 323 -21.47 12.57 22.33
CA PHE A 323 -22.06 13.64 23.14
C PHE A 323 -23.59 13.59 23.10
N ARG A 324 -24.18 14.20 22.08
CA ARG A 324 -25.64 14.45 22.01
C ARG A 324 -26.50 13.19 21.96
N THR A 325 -26.07 12.19 21.23
CA THR A 325 -26.85 10.97 20.97
C THR A 325 -26.72 9.90 22.05
N GLY A 326 -25.93 10.17 23.08
CA GLY A 326 -25.59 9.20 24.13
C GLY A 326 -24.54 8.16 23.69
N CYS A 327 -23.81 7.64 24.66
CA CYS A 327 -22.83 6.58 24.44
C CYS A 327 -23.54 5.23 24.28
N LYS A 328 -23.23 4.49 23.22
CA LYS A 328 -23.80 3.16 22.96
C LYS A 328 -22.90 2.11 23.55
N LEU A 329 -23.51 1.17 24.24
CA LEU A 329 -22.84 0.07 24.90
C LEU A 329 -23.31 -1.27 24.33
N ALA A 330 -22.40 -2.21 24.17
CA ALA A 330 -22.71 -3.60 23.83
C ALA A 330 -21.88 -4.54 24.70
N VAL A 331 -22.52 -5.48 25.37
CA VAL A 331 -21.84 -6.54 26.10
C VAL A 331 -21.70 -7.74 25.18
N VAL A 332 -20.47 -8.20 25.01
CA VAL A 332 -20.12 -9.31 24.13
C VAL A 332 -19.45 -10.42 24.93
N ASP A 333 -19.95 -11.65 24.82
CA ASP A 333 -19.38 -12.80 25.51
C ASP A 333 -18.06 -13.26 24.89
N GLU A 334 -17.44 -14.25 25.50
CA GLU A 334 -16.14 -14.83 25.07
C GLU A 334 -16.15 -15.37 23.63
N THR A 335 -17.32 -15.66 23.06
CA THR A 335 -17.50 -16.19 21.69
C THR A 335 -17.77 -15.11 20.65
N GLY A 336 -17.88 -13.84 21.08
CA GLY A 336 -18.24 -12.74 20.20
C GLY A 336 -19.77 -12.52 20.04
N LYS A 337 -20.60 -13.25 20.81
CA LYS A 337 -22.06 -13.07 20.79
C LYS A 337 -22.46 -11.86 21.63
N VAL A 338 -23.33 -10.99 21.10
CA VAL A 338 -23.87 -9.86 21.84
C VAL A 338 -24.94 -10.37 22.85
N LEU A 339 -24.70 -10.08 24.11
CA LEU A 339 -25.59 -10.46 25.24
C LEU A 339 -26.60 -9.36 25.58
N ASP A 340 -26.17 -8.10 25.51
CA ASP A 340 -26.97 -6.95 25.88
C ASP A 340 -26.49 -5.68 25.16
N THR A 341 -27.39 -4.73 24.94
CA THR A 341 -27.07 -3.41 24.43
C THR A 341 -27.87 -2.33 25.19
N THR A 342 -27.26 -1.19 25.43
CA THR A 342 -27.92 -0.06 26.10
C THR A 342 -27.30 1.27 25.66
N VAL A 343 -27.96 2.36 25.99
CA VAL A 343 -27.47 3.72 25.77
C VAL A 343 -27.40 4.44 27.10
N ILE A 344 -26.30 5.10 27.37
CA ILE A 344 -26.07 5.93 28.53
C ILE A 344 -25.75 7.37 28.12
N TYR A 345 -26.00 8.32 28.99
CA TYR A 345 -25.84 9.75 28.71
C TYR A 345 -24.88 10.42 29.71
N PRO A 346 -23.66 9.97 29.88
CA PRO A 346 -22.75 10.52 30.90
C PRO A 346 -22.08 11.82 30.45
N THR A 347 -22.13 12.16 29.18
CA THR A 347 -21.44 13.30 28.56
C THR A 347 -22.41 14.47 28.29
N ALA A 348 -21.84 15.64 27.96
CA ALA A 348 -22.65 16.81 27.59
C ALA A 348 -23.57 16.53 26.38
N PRO A 349 -24.76 17.13 26.28
CA PRO A 349 -25.31 18.11 27.21
C PRO A 349 -26.04 17.49 28.40
N GLN A 350 -26.32 16.17 28.42
CA GLN A 350 -27.17 15.54 29.44
C GLN A 350 -26.47 15.36 30.79
N ASN A 351 -25.17 15.04 30.81
CA ASN A 351 -24.31 14.87 31.98
C ASN A 351 -24.92 13.98 33.10
N ARG A 352 -25.61 12.87 32.73
CA ARG A 352 -26.24 11.93 33.69
C ARG A 352 -25.19 10.90 34.19
N VAL A 353 -24.13 11.39 34.82
CA VAL A 353 -22.98 10.54 35.21
C VAL A 353 -23.38 9.49 36.26
N ALA A 354 -24.13 9.88 37.28
CA ALA A 354 -24.55 8.95 38.35
C ALA A 354 -25.41 7.81 37.81
N GLU A 355 -26.38 8.12 36.96
CA GLU A 355 -27.28 7.14 36.32
C GLU A 355 -26.46 6.18 35.41
N ALA A 356 -25.53 6.73 34.64
CA ALA A 356 -24.66 5.95 33.77
C ALA A 356 -23.76 4.97 34.57
N LYS A 357 -23.18 5.42 35.69
CA LYS A 357 -22.39 4.55 36.58
C LYS A 357 -23.21 3.41 37.17
N GLU A 358 -24.47 3.67 37.56
CA GLU A 358 -25.35 2.61 38.09
C GLU A 358 -25.72 1.57 37.01
N VAL A 359 -25.95 1.99 35.77
CA VAL A 359 -26.17 1.07 34.65
C VAL A 359 -24.90 0.22 34.42
N LEU A 360 -23.73 0.83 34.40
CA LEU A 360 -22.46 0.13 34.21
C LEU A 360 -22.17 -0.88 35.32
N LYS A 361 -22.37 -0.52 36.58
CA LYS A 361 -22.21 -1.43 37.73
C LYS A 361 -23.13 -2.66 37.59
N LYS A 362 -24.38 -2.46 37.17
CA LYS A 362 -25.34 -3.56 36.94
C LYS A 362 -24.89 -4.48 35.80
N LEU A 363 -24.43 -3.92 34.69
CA LEU A 363 -23.92 -4.70 33.56
C LEU A 363 -22.67 -5.51 33.94
N ILE A 364 -21.70 -4.87 34.62
CA ILE A 364 -20.47 -5.54 35.09
C ILE A 364 -20.80 -6.70 36.02
N ALA A 365 -21.69 -6.49 37.00
CA ALA A 365 -22.09 -7.53 37.94
C ALA A 365 -22.90 -8.67 37.27
N LYS A 366 -23.80 -8.33 36.35
CA LYS A 366 -24.70 -9.29 35.68
C LYS A 366 -23.97 -10.22 34.73
N TYR A 367 -23.02 -9.67 33.94
CA TYR A 367 -22.37 -10.41 32.86
C TYR A 367 -20.92 -10.80 33.17
N GLY A 368 -20.36 -10.39 34.31
CA GLY A 368 -18.97 -10.65 34.65
C GLY A 368 -17.98 -9.98 33.72
N ILE A 369 -18.27 -8.74 33.31
CA ILE A 369 -17.42 -7.97 32.40
C ILE A 369 -16.03 -7.78 33.05
N THR A 370 -14.99 -8.12 32.31
CA THR A 370 -13.59 -8.00 32.76
C THR A 370 -12.82 -6.95 32.00
N LEU A 371 -13.35 -6.51 30.83
CA LEU A 371 -12.64 -5.61 29.93
C LEU A 371 -13.61 -4.62 29.26
N ILE A 372 -13.22 -3.35 29.20
CA ILE A 372 -13.95 -2.30 28.49
C ILE A 372 -13.15 -1.87 27.26
N SER A 373 -13.77 -1.95 26.09
CA SER A 373 -13.23 -1.48 24.81
C SER A 373 -13.85 -0.12 24.48
N LEU A 374 -13.12 0.96 24.71
CA LEU A 374 -13.57 2.34 24.47
C LEU A 374 -13.09 2.82 23.09
N GLY A 375 -14.02 3.27 22.24
CA GLY A 375 -13.69 3.92 20.97
C GLY A 375 -12.93 5.23 21.19
N ASN A 376 -12.00 5.57 20.28
CA ASN A 376 -11.17 6.77 20.37
C ASN A 376 -11.76 8.02 19.69
N GLY A 377 -13.04 8.00 19.36
CA GLY A 377 -13.72 9.11 18.69
C GLY A 377 -14.21 10.23 19.58
N THR A 378 -15.25 10.89 19.11
CA THR A 378 -15.88 12.02 19.82
C THR A 378 -16.35 11.61 21.21
N ALA A 379 -16.06 12.43 22.24
CA ALA A 379 -16.37 12.16 23.66
C ALA A 379 -15.59 10.98 24.30
N SER A 380 -14.53 10.48 23.67
CA SER A 380 -13.70 9.41 24.23
C SER A 380 -13.05 9.81 25.55
N ARG A 381 -12.57 11.04 25.66
CA ARG A 381 -11.90 11.57 26.86
C ARG A 381 -12.83 11.63 28.06
N GLU A 382 -14.00 12.20 27.85
CA GLU A 382 -15.02 12.32 28.88
C GLU A 382 -15.48 10.94 29.34
N SER A 383 -15.67 10.01 28.38
CA SER A 383 -16.02 8.62 28.67
C SER A 383 -14.93 7.91 29.45
N GLU A 384 -13.65 8.11 29.11
CA GLU A 384 -12.52 7.51 29.82
C GLU A 384 -12.46 7.98 31.28
N GLN A 385 -12.66 9.28 31.55
CA GLN A 385 -12.70 9.79 32.92
C GLN A 385 -13.76 9.10 33.76
N ILE A 386 -14.95 8.88 33.19
CA ILE A 386 -16.06 8.20 33.87
C ILE A 386 -15.72 6.73 34.10
N ILE A 387 -15.08 6.04 33.15
CA ILE A 387 -14.61 4.66 33.33
C ILE A 387 -13.65 4.60 34.51
N VAL A 388 -12.64 5.46 34.56
CA VAL A 388 -11.61 5.46 35.64
C VAL A 388 -12.21 5.75 37.01
N GLU A 389 -13.16 6.68 37.09
CA GLU A 389 -13.90 6.94 38.35
C GLU A 389 -14.72 5.70 38.75
N LEU A 390 -15.41 5.07 37.81
CA LEU A 390 -16.18 3.85 38.06
C LEU A 390 -15.31 2.71 38.57
N LEU A 391 -14.13 2.51 37.98
CA LEU A 391 -13.19 1.45 38.37
C LEU A 391 -12.71 1.59 39.81
N LYS A 392 -12.67 2.82 40.37
CA LYS A 392 -12.36 3.06 41.79
C LYS A 392 -13.52 2.72 42.74
N GLU A 393 -14.75 2.69 42.23
CA GLU A 393 -15.99 2.48 43.03
C GLU A 393 -16.40 1.00 43.07
N ILE A 394 -15.90 0.16 42.16
CA ILE A 394 -16.31 -1.25 42.05
C ILE A 394 -15.27 -2.21 42.62
N PRO A 395 -15.68 -3.34 43.24
CA PRO A 395 -14.77 -4.33 43.77
C PRO A 395 -14.23 -5.29 42.70
N GLN A 396 -14.87 -5.36 41.52
CA GLN A 396 -14.48 -6.23 40.42
C GLN A 396 -13.21 -5.72 39.75
N LYS A 397 -12.32 -6.64 39.35
CA LYS A 397 -11.13 -6.30 38.56
C LYS A 397 -11.53 -6.15 37.11
N VAL A 398 -11.81 -4.92 36.70
CA VAL A 398 -12.10 -4.55 35.31
C VAL A 398 -10.97 -3.67 34.82
N GLN A 399 -10.52 -3.91 33.59
CA GLN A 399 -9.54 -3.08 32.90
C GLN A 399 -10.21 -2.43 31.67
N TYR A 400 -9.57 -1.43 31.11
CA TYR A 400 -10.03 -0.84 29.85
C TYR A 400 -8.87 -0.63 28.88
N ILE A 401 -9.24 -0.45 27.61
CA ILE A 401 -8.34 -0.08 26.53
C ILE A 401 -9.07 0.85 25.57
N ILE A 402 -8.34 1.85 25.05
CA ILE A 402 -8.85 2.70 23.97
C ILE A 402 -8.55 2.00 22.64
N VAL A 403 -9.61 1.78 21.86
CA VAL A 403 -9.54 1.08 20.56
C VAL A 403 -9.77 2.07 19.44
N ASN A 404 -8.98 1.97 18.38
CA ASN A 404 -9.20 2.78 17.18
C ASN A 404 -10.53 2.40 16.54
N GLU A 405 -11.45 3.38 16.44
CA GLU A 405 -12.77 3.20 15.83
C GLU A 405 -12.79 3.39 14.30
N ALA A 406 -11.63 3.62 13.68
CA ALA A 406 -11.55 3.82 12.23
C ALA A 406 -12.29 2.71 11.46
N GLY A 407 -13.13 3.12 10.51
CA GLY A 407 -13.97 2.23 9.73
C GLY A 407 -15.19 1.64 10.46
N ALA A 408 -15.37 1.85 11.77
CA ALA A 408 -16.52 1.32 12.49
C ALA A 408 -17.84 1.93 11.99
N SER A 409 -17.85 3.21 11.66
CA SER A 409 -19.01 3.89 11.06
C SER A 409 -19.33 3.33 9.66
N VAL A 410 -18.32 3.00 8.88
CA VAL A 410 -18.50 2.35 7.55
C VAL A 410 -19.09 0.96 7.70
N TYR A 411 -18.56 0.15 8.63
CA TYR A 411 -19.09 -1.17 8.94
C TYR A 411 -20.54 -1.09 9.44
N SER A 412 -20.82 -0.30 10.47
CA SER A 412 -22.13 -0.24 11.13
C SER A 412 -23.25 0.21 10.20
N ALA A 413 -22.95 1.04 9.19
CA ALA A 413 -23.88 1.45 8.14
C ALA A 413 -23.96 0.48 6.95
N SER A 414 -23.14 -0.55 6.92
CA SER A 414 -23.06 -1.48 5.79
C SER A 414 -24.23 -2.47 5.75
N LYS A 415 -24.47 -3.01 4.54
CA LYS A 415 -25.43 -4.11 4.37
C LYS A 415 -25.05 -5.33 5.21
N LEU A 416 -23.75 -5.65 5.31
CA LEU A 416 -23.22 -6.76 6.10
C LEU A 416 -23.61 -6.61 7.58
N ALA A 417 -23.41 -5.43 8.17
CA ALA A 417 -23.77 -5.18 9.55
C ALA A 417 -25.29 -5.23 9.79
N THR A 418 -26.08 -4.83 8.77
CA THR A 418 -27.55 -4.96 8.81
C THR A 418 -28.01 -6.43 8.77
N GLU A 419 -27.36 -7.25 7.96
CA GLU A 419 -27.60 -8.70 7.91
C GLU A 419 -27.18 -9.41 9.22
N GLU A 420 -26.05 -8.98 9.81
CA GLU A 420 -25.53 -9.53 11.07
C GLU A 420 -26.40 -9.14 12.28
N PHE A 421 -26.91 -7.90 12.29
CA PHE A 421 -27.69 -7.33 13.37
C PHE A 421 -28.92 -6.58 12.83
N PRO A 422 -29.94 -7.28 12.34
CA PRO A 422 -31.10 -6.64 11.70
C PRO A 422 -31.91 -5.75 12.67
N ASN A 423 -31.89 -6.06 13.97
CA ASN A 423 -32.65 -5.34 15.00
C ASN A 423 -31.87 -4.26 15.73
N PHE A 424 -30.58 -4.05 15.39
CA PHE A 424 -29.73 -3.04 16.02
C PHE A 424 -29.69 -1.78 15.17
N ASP A 425 -29.59 -0.64 15.82
CA ASP A 425 -29.24 0.62 15.18
C ASP A 425 -27.74 0.68 14.85
N VAL A 426 -27.33 1.73 14.12
CA VAL A 426 -25.95 1.95 13.70
C VAL A 426 -24.98 2.05 14.89
N GLY A 427 -25.40 2.71 15.98
CA GLY A 427 -24.59 2.87 17.18
C GLY A 427 -24.41 1.57 17.96
N GLN A 428 -25.46 0.75 18.09
CA GLN A 428 -25.38 -0.57 18.72
C GLN A 428 -24.44 -1.51 17.93
N ARG A 429 -24.51 -1.47 16.60
CA ARG A 429 -23.59 -2.23 15.72
C ARG A 429 -22.15 -1.77 15.89
N SER A 430 -21.93 -0.45 16.02
CA SER A 430 -20.60 0.13 16.26
C SER A 430 -20.05 -0.34 17.62
N ALA A 431 -20.83 -0.25 18.69
CA ALA A 431 -20.41 -0.71 20.02
C ALA A 431 -20.07 -2.21 20.05
N ALA A 432 -20.87 -3.06 19.38
CA ALA A 432 -20.60 -4.49 19.24
C ALA A 432 -19.29 -4.73 18.47
N SER A 433 -19.05 -3.96 17.41
CA SER A 433 -17.80 -4.03 16.63
C SER A 433 -16.59 -3.63 17.48
N MET A 434 -16.69 -2.59 18.32
CA MET A 434 -15.61 -2.19 19.24
C MET A 434 -15.22 -3.33 20.17
N ALA A 435 -16.18 -4.04 20.76
CA ALA A 435 -15.89 -5.18 21.63
C ALA A 435 -15.23 -6.34 20.87
N ARG A 436 -15.78 -6.73 19.73
CA ARG A 436 -15.28 -7.84 18.90
C ARG A 436 -13.92 -7.56 18.30
N ARG A 437 -13.65 -6.31 17.92
CA ARG A 437 -12.34 -5.86 17.40
C ARG A 437 -11.23 -6.09 18.41
N LEU A 438 -11.53 -6.02 19.70
CA LEU A 438 -10.58 -6.32 20.76
C LEU A 438 -10.40 -7.82 20.95
N GLN A 439 -11.47 -8.60 20.82
CA GLN A 439 -11.42 -10.06 20.96
C GLN A 439 -10.65 -10.72 19.82
N ASP A 440 -10.91 -10.33 18.57
CA ASP A 440 -10.14 -10.75 17.39
C ASP A 440 -10.09 -9.62 16.33
N PRO A 441 -9.00 -8.84 16.31
CA PRO A 441 -8.85 -7.73 15.37
C PRO A 441 -8.99 -8.16 13.90
N LEU A 442 -8.37 -9.28 13.51
CA LEU A 442 -8.40 -9.75 12.13
C LEU A 442 -9.82 -10.13 11.70
N ALA A 443 -10.51 -10.94 12.50
CA ALA A 443 -11.87 -11.40 12.18
C ALA A 443 -12.88 -10.26 12.04
N GLU A 444 -12.70 -9.18 12.78
CA GLU A 444 -13.59 -8.02 12.72
C GLU A 444 -13.19 -7.03 11.62
N LEU A 445 -11.90 -6.71 11.49
CA LEU A 445 -11.42 -5.71 10.53
C LEU A 445 -11.55 -6.14 9.06
N VAL A 446 -11.54 -7.43 8.76
CA VAL A 446 -11.78 -7.94 7.39
C VAL A 446 -13.19 -7.63 6.86
N LYS A 447 -14.13 -7.24 7.72
CA LYS A 447 -15.48 -6.80 7.36
C LYS A 447 -15.51 -5.39 6.77
N ILE A 448 -14.42 -4.64 6.90
CA ILE A 448 -14.27 -3.24 6.54
C ILE A 448 -13.39 -3.13 5.29
N ASP A 449 -13.73 -2.23 4.37
CA ASP A 449 -12.80 -1.89 3.28
C ASP A 449 -11.47 -1.37 3.89
N PRO A 450 -10.33 -1.98 3.60
CA PRO A 450 -9.04 -1.60 4.18
C PRO A 450 -8.72 -0.10 4.04
N LYS A 451 -9.17 0.55 2.99
CA LYS A 451 -9.03 2.00 2.80
C LYS A 451 -9.74 2.83 3.87
N SER A 452 -10.75 2.28 4.52
CA SER A 452 -11.52 2.97 5.56
C SER A 452 -10.92 2.82 6.97
N ILE A 453 -9.82 2.07 7.11
CA ILE A 453 -9.18 1.84 8.42
C ILE A 453 -8.27 3.01 8.83
N GLY A 454 -7.94 3.93 7.92
CA GLY A 454 -7.21 5.15 8.24
C GLY A 454 -5.73 4.94 8.63
N VAL A 455 -5.08 3.92 8.05
CA VAL A 455 -3.68 3.54 8.37
C VAL A 455 -2.61 4.37 7.66
N GLY A 456 -3.00 5.37 6.86
CA GLY A 456 -2.05 6.15 6.07
C GLY A 456 -2.38 7.62 5.91
N GLN A 457 -1.34 8.46 5.93
CA GLN A 457 -1.43 9.86 5.57
C GLN A 457 -1.49 9.99 4.04
N TYR A 458 -2.22 10.97 3.50
CA TYR A 458 -2.40 11.17 2.06
C TYR A 458 -3.10 10.04 1.29
N GLN A 459 -3.67 9.04 1.96
CA GLN A 459 -4.29 7.90 1.27
C GLN A 459 -5.45 8.28 0.32
N HIS A 460 -6.12 9.42 0.56
CA HIS A 460 -7.20 9.93 -0.30
C HIS A 460 -6.71 10.68 -1.54
N ASP A 461 -5.42 11.05 -1.58
CA ASP A 461 -4.83 11.85 -2.67
C ASP A 461 -4.16 10.99 -3.75
N MET A 462 -4.00 9.70 -3.52
CA MET A 462 -3.27 8.81 -4.40
C MET A 462 -4.18 7.93 -5.28
N ASN A 463 -3.58 7.16 -6.18
CA ASN A 463 -4.29 6.23 -7.05
C ASN A 463 -5.08 5.19 -6.24
N GLN A 464 -6.41 5.38 -6.17
CA GLN A 464 -7.31 4.58 -5.36
C GLN A 464 -7.41 3.12 -5.78
N LYS A 465 -7.21 2.82 -7.08
CA LYS A 465 -7.20 1.44 -7.59
C LYS A 465 -5.96 0.71 -7.07
N LYS A 466 -4.78 1.30 -7.26
CA LYS A 466 -3.50 0.75 -6.80
C LYS A 466 -3.47 0.56 -5.28
N LEU A 467 -3.94 1.56 -4.54
CA LEU A 467 -4.09 1.48 -3.08
C LEU A 467 -5.00 0.33 -2.67
N SER A 468 -6.17 0.20 -3.30
CA SER A 468 -7.14 -0.86 -3.00
C SER A 468 -6.55 -2.25 -3.23
N GLU A 469 -5.92 -2.47 -4.37
CA GLU A 469 -5.29 -3.75 -4.74
C GLU A 469 -4.17 -4.12 -3.76
N ALA A 470 -3.32 -3.17 -3.41
CA ALA A 470 -2.23 -3.39 -2.45
C ALA A 470 -2.74 -3.73 -1.05
N LEU A 471 -3.69 -2.96 -0.51
CA LEU A 471 -4.25 -3.21 0.83
C LEU A 471 -5.06 -4.50 0.90
N GLN A 472 -5.83 -4.85 -0.15
CA GLN A 472 -6.51 -6.15 -0.22
C GLN A 472 -5.50 -7.30 -0.21
N GLY A 473 -4.39 -7.16 -0.92
CA GLY A 473 -3.30 -8.14 -0.88
C GLY A 473 -2.72 -8.33 0.52
N VAL A 474 -2.59 -7.26 1.30
CA VAL A 474 -2.14 -7.34 2.71
C VAL A 474 -3.14 -8.12 3.56
N VAL A 475 -4.44 -7.84 3.44
CA VAL A 475 -5.48 -8.58 4.18
C VAL A 475 -5.44 -10.05 3.82
N GLU A 476 -5.37 -10.38 2.52
CA GLU A 476 -5.24 -11.75 2.04
C GLU A 476 -4.01 -12.45 2.64
N GLY A 477 -2.86 -11.78 2.62
CA GLY A 477 -1.63 -12.29 3.23
C GLY A 477 -1.79 -12.60 4.72
N CYS A 478 -2.37 -11.68 5.50
CA CYS A 478 -2.62 -11.87 6.93
C CYS A 478 -3.57 -13.04 7.21
N VAL A 479 -4.69 -13.10 6.50
CA VAL A 479 -5.69 -14.17 6.69
C VAL A 479 -5.10 -15.55 6.38
N ASN A 480 -4.37 -15.69 5.28
CA ASN A 480 -3.73 -16.97 4.93
C ASN A 480 -2.56 -17.33 5.86
N LYS A 481 -1.82 -16.34 6.37
CA LYS A 481 -0.74 -16.55 7.34
C LYS A 481 -1.26 -17.06 8.69
N VAL A 482 -2.37 -16.52 9.17
CA VAL A 482 -3.04 -16.96 10.41
C VAL A 482 -3.74 -18.31 10.19
N GLY A 483 -4.37 -18.50 9.04
CA GLY A 483 -5.28 -19.62 8.78
C GLY A 483 -6.64 -19.40 9.45
N VAL A 484 -7.62 -20.16 9.02
CA VAL A 484 -9.02 -19.91 9.40
C VAL A 484 -9.70 -21.22 9.81
N ASP A 485 -10.47 -21.21 10.90
CA ASP A 485 -11.32 -22.35 11.26
C ASP A 485 -12.53 -22.42 10.32
N LEU A 486 -12.65 -23.54 9.60
CA LEU A 486 -13.69 -23.77 8.59
C LEU A 486 -15.11 -23.74 9.16
N ASN A 487 -15.26 -24.14 10.42
CA ASN A 487 -16.55 -24.28 11.08
C ASN A 487 -17.06 -23.02 11.76
N THR A 488 -16.20 -22.02 12.00
CA THR A 488 -16.55 -20.79 12.71
C THR A 488 -16.40 -19.52 11.87
N ALA A 489 -15.60 -19.57 10.80
CA ALA A 489 -15.28 -18.40 10.01
C ALA A 489 -16.49 -17.76 9.33
N SER A 490 -16.50 -16.43 9.29
CA SER A 490 -17.48 -15.64 8.54
C SER A 490 -17.24 -15.69 7.03
N VAL A 491 -18.28 -15.38 6.25
CA VAL A 491 -18.15 -15.22 4.79
C VAL A 491 -17.05 -14.21 4.43
N SER A 492 -16.96 -13.11 5.18
CA SER A 492 -15.95 -12.08 4.96
C SER A 492 -14.53 -12.63 5.13
N LEU A 493 -14.29 -13.37 6.21
CA LEU A 493 -12.98 -13.96 6.49
C LEU A 493 -12.61 -15.03 5.45
N LEU A 494 -13.55 -15.92 5.13
CA LEU A 494 -13.37 -16.97 4.12
C LEU A 494 -13.06 -16.41 2.74
N SER A 495 -13.62 -15.25 2.37
CA SER A 495 -13.40 -14.64 1.04
C SER A 495 -11.97 -14.15 0.80
N TYR A 496 -11.13 -14.07 1.82
CA TYR A 496 -9.70 -13.76 1.72
C TYR A 496 -8.81 -15.02 1.72
N ILE A 497 -9.40 -16.20 1.87
CA ILE A 497 -8.62 -17.44 1.74
C ILE A 497 -8.25 -17.69 0.28
N SER A 498 -7.01 -18.09 0.06
CA SER A 498 -6.47 -18.46 -1.24
C SER A 498 -7.43 -19.38 -2.01
N GLY A 499 -7.78 -18.99 -3.24
CA GLY A 499 -8.70 -19.77 -4.09
C GLY A 499 -10.18 -19.72 -3.72
N VAL A 500 -10.59 -18.97 -2.69
CA VAL A 500 -11.97 -18.85 -2.24
C VAL A 500 -12.57 -17.50 -2.68
N SER A 501 -13.43 -17.52 -3.69
CA SER A 501 -14.20 -16.33 -4.07
C SER A 501 -15.33 -16.04 -3.07
N LYS A 502 -15.90 -14.82 -3.11
CA LYS A 502 -17.09 -14.47 -2.29
C LYS A 502 -18.25 -15.44 -2.47
N VAL A 503 -18.43 -16.00 -3.67
CA VAL A 503 -19.49 -16.98 -3.96
C VAL A 503 -19.17 -18.29 -3.28
N ILE A 504 -17.94 -18.77 -3.38
CA ILE A 504 -17.48 -19.99 -2.70
C ILE A 504 -17.57 -19.83 -1.18
N ALA A 505 -17.16 -18.68 -0.63
CA ALA A 505 -17.27 -18.39 0.81
C ALA A 505 -18.72 -18.49 1.32
N LYS A 506 -19.68 -17.93 0.58
CA LYS A 506 -21.12 -18.08 0.88
C LYS A 506 -21.58 -19.53 0.82
N ASN A 507 -21.14 -20.27 -0.20
CA ASN A 507 -21.49 -21.68 -0.36
C ASN A 507 -20.90 -22.56 0.76
N ILE A 508 -19.71 -22.27 1.26
CA ILE A 508 -19.11 -22.95 2.42
C ILE A 508 -19.99 -22.75 3.66
N VAL A 509 -20.41 -21.50 3.93
CA VAL A 509 -21.27 -21.20 5.07
C VAL A 509 -22.64 -21.88 4.92
N ALA A 510 -23.28 -21.78 3.75
CA ALA A 510 -24.55 -22.45 3.47
C ALA A 510 -24.45 -23.98 3.65
N TYR A 511 -23.39 -24.59 3.13
CA TYR A 511 -23.16 -26.03 3.27
C TYR A 511 -23.09 -26.45 4.74
N ARG A 512 -22.37 -25.73 5.60
CA ARG A 512 -22.28 -26.08 7.04
C ARG A 512 -23.59 -25.81 7.80
N GLU A 513 -24.40 -24.86 7.36
CA GLU A 513 -25.73 -24.59 7.93
C GLU A 513 -26.71 -25.70 7.59
N GLU A 514 -26.63 -26.26 6.38
CA GLU A 514 -27.51 -27.31 5.88
C GLU A 514 -27.08 -28.72 6.35
N ASN A 515 -25.76 -28.98 6.34
CA ASN A 515 -25.20 -30.34 6.57
C ASN A 515 -24.50 -30.52 7.92
N GLY A 516 -24.43 -29.45 8.73
CA GLY A 516 -23.68 -29.44 9.97
C GLY A 516 -22.18 -29.13 9.77
N ARG A 517 -21.42 -29.31 10.85
CA ARG A 517 -19.98 -29.00 10.86
C ARG A 517 -19.21 -29.90 9.89
N PHE A 518 -18.23 -29.34 9.20
CA PHE A 518 -17.25 -30.11 8.44
C PHE A 518 -16.44 -31.01 9.38
N ALA A 519 -16.40 -32.29 9.09
CA ALA A 519 -15.63 -33.29 9.82
C ALA A 519 -14.25 -33.53 9.20
N ALA A 520 -14.07 -33.23 7.91
CA ALA A 520 -12.81 -33.37 7.20
C ALA A 520 -12.67 -32.33 6.09
N ARG A 521 -11.44 -31.93 5.79
CA ARG A 521 -11.13 -30.99 4.68
C ARG A 521 -11.63 -31.49 3.33
N SER A 522 -11.62 -32.79 3.09
CA SER A 522 -12.12 -33.40 1.85
C SER A 522 -13.59 -33.10 1.58
N GLU A 523 -14.39 -32.78 2.59
CA GLU A 523 -15.80 -32.41 2.41
C GLU A 523 -15.98 -31.09 1.69
N LEU A 524 -14.94 -30.23 1.63
CA LEU A 524 -14.94 -29.02 0.82
C LEU A 524 -15.25 -29.30 -0.66
N LEU A 525 -14.85 -30.46 -1.18
CA LEU A 525 -15.14 -30.86 -2.56
C LEU A 525 -16.65 -31.08 -2.83
N LYS A 526 -17.46 -31.16 -1.78
CA LYS A 526 -18.94 -31.24 -1.89
C LYS A 526 -19.58 -29.84 -1.95
N VAL A 527 -18.82 -28.78 -1.67
CA VAL A 527 -19.32 -27.42 -1.68
C VAL A 527 -19.50 -26.93 -3.13
N ALA A 528 -20.67 -26.38 -3.42
CA ALA A 528 -20.99 -25.88 -4.76
C ALA A 528 -19.96 -24.84 -5.25
N LYS A 529 -19.51 -24.98 -6.49
CA LYS A 529 -18.49 -24.17 -7.17
C LYS A 529 -17.06 -24.26 -6.60
N LEU A 530 -16.80 -25.11 -5.60
CA LEU A 530 -15.47 -25.38 -5.10
C LEU A 530 -14.92 -26.64 -5.81
N GLY A 531 -14.25 -26.40 -6.95
CA GLY A 531 -13.63 -27.47 -7.74
C GLY A 531 -12.25 -27.87 -7.22
N PRO A 532 -11.61 -28.89 -7.85
CA PRO A 532 -10.30 -29.41 -7.43
C PRO A 532 -9.20 -28.34 -7.34
N LYS A 533 -9.17 -27.39 -8.30
CA LYS A 533 -8.16 -26.30 -8.26
C LYS A 533 -8.37 -25.36 -7.08
N ALA A 534 -9.61 -24.98 -6.78
CA ALA A 534 -9.91 -24.16 -5.61
C ALA A 534 -9.60 -24.90 -4.31
N TYR A 535 -9.90 -26.21 -4.25
CA TYR A 535 -9.55 -27.06 -3.12
C TYR A 535 -8.03 -27.11 -2.88
N GLU A 536 -7.23 -27.34 -3.93
CA GLU A 536 -5.77 -27.29 -3.86
C GLU A 536 -5.29 -25.95 -3.27
N GLN A 537 -5.84 -24.84 -3.72
CA GLN A 537 -5.42 -23.52 -3.27
C GLN A 537 -5.83 -23.20 -1.82
N CYS A 538 -6.97 -23.69 -1.34
CA CYS A 538 -7.53 -23.27 -0.04
C CYS A 538 -7.31 -24.26 1.10
N ALA A 539 -7.22 -25.57 0.82
CA ALA A 539 -7.33 -26.62 1.84
C ALA A 539 -6.32 -26.50 3.00
N GLY A 540 -5.09 -26.10 2.71
CA GLY A 540 -4.06 -25.93 3.74
C GLY A 540 -4.28 -24.75 4.67
N PHE A 541 -5.04 -23.74 4.24
CA PHE A 541 -5.35 -22.54 5.02
C PHE A 541 -6.63 -22.66 5.85
N LEU A 542 -7.47 -23.66 5.54
CA LEU A 542 -8.72 -23.94 6.25
C LEU A 542 -8.47 -25.06 7.26
N ARG A 543 -8.72 -24.81 8.53
CA ARG A 543 -8.46 -25.72 9.64
C ARG A 543 -9.75 -26.27 10.22
N ILE A 544 -9.69 -27.51 10.75
CA ILE A 544 -10.78 -28.14 11.49
C ILE A 544 -10.19 -28.68 12.79
N ALA A 545 -10.43 -27.99 13.90
CA ALA A 545 -9.83 -28.33 15.20
C ALA A 545 -10.24 -29.72 15.69
N ASP A 546 -11.53 -30.09 15.56
CA ASP A 546 -12.11 -31.31 16.04
C ASP A 546 -12.50 -32.28 14.90
N GLY A 547 -11.71 -32.30 13.82
CA GLY A 547 -11.94 -33.12 12.64
C GLY A 547 -11.63 -34.63 12.88
N LYS A 548 -12.11 -35.44 11.93
CA LYS A 548 -11.80 -36.89 11.92
C LYS A 548 -10.32 -37.19 11.70
N ASN A 549 -9.65 -36.33 10.90
CA ASN A 549 -8.22 -36.42 10.66
C ASN A 549 -7.51 -35.36 11.50
N PRO A 550 -6.65 -35.69 12.46
CA PRO A 550 -5.93 -34.73 13.27
C PRO A 550 -5.04 -33.75 12.46
N LEU A 551 -4.59 -34.14 11.27
CA LEU A 551 -3.81 -33.27 10.37
C LEU A 551 -4.65 -32.10 9.82
N ASP A 552 -5.98 -32.21 9.79
CA ASP A 552 -6.87 -31.13 9.36
C ASP A 552 -6.86 -29.92 10.34
N ALA A 553 -6.38 -30.12 11.56
CA ALA A 553 -6.17 -29.04 12.52
C ALA A 553 -4.87 -28.26 12.28
N THR A 554 -3.97 -28.75 11.42
CA THR A 554 -2.65 -28.17 11.15
C THR A 554 -2.63 -27.34 9.87
N GLY A 555 -1.56 -26.59 9.62
CA GLY A 555 -1.28 -25.94 8.33
C GLY A 555 -0.62 -26.87 7.30
N VAL A 556 -0.52 -28.18 7.57
CA VAL A 556 0.00 -29.16 6.60
C VAL A 556 -0.99 -29.29 5.44
N HIS A 557 -0.50 -29.17 4.21
CA HIS A 557 -1.35 -29.31 3.03
C HIS A 557 -1.76 -30.79 2.82
N PRO A 558 -2.99 -31.09 2.35
CA PRO A 558 -3.45 -32.47 2.14
C PRO A 558 -2.52 -33.31 1.24
N GLU A 559 -1.86 -32.70 0.25
CA GLU A 559 -0.89 -33.41 -0.61
C GLU A 559 0.33 -33.96 0.16
N SER A 560 0.63 -33.39 1.34
CA SER A 560 1.75 -33.79 2.20
C SER A 560 1.33 -34.72 3.37
N TYR A 561 0.06 -35.16 3.45
CA TYR A 561 -0.42 -35.95 4.55
C TYR A 561 0.29 -37.32 4.66
N GLU A 562 0.56 -37.96 3.54
CA GLU A 562 1.28 -39.26 3.54
C GLU A 562 2.72 -39.10 4.05
N ALA A 563 3.40 -38.00 3.65
CA ALA A 563 4.73 -37.71 4.16
C ALA A 563 4.72 -37.41 5.67
N ALA A 564 3.72 -36.67 6.15
CA ALA A 564 3.54 -36.35 7.56
C ALA A 564 3.25 -37.62 8.40
N LYS A 565 2.41 -38.55 7.91
CA LYS A 565 2.14 -39.81 8.59
C LYS A 565 3.39 -40.69 8.67
N LYS A 566 4.11 -40.89 7.55
CA LYS A 566 5.36 -41.65 7.53
C LYS A 566 6.43 -41.04 8.44
N LEU A 567 6.51 -39.71 8.53
CA LEU A 567 7.38 -39.00 9.47
C LEU A 567 7.04 -39.36 10.92
N LEU A 568 5.77 -39.30 11.28
CA LEU A 568 5.31 -39.65 12.63
C LEU A 568 5.62 -41.09 12.97
N GLU A 569 5.31 -42.06 12.10
CA GLU A 569 5.61 -43.47 12.27
C GLU A 569 7.10 -43.72 12.50
N LYS A 570 7.98 -43.12 11.67
CA LYS A 570 9.44 -43.22 11.81
C LYS A 570 9.97 -42.69 13.15
N LEU A 571 9.33 -41.69 13.69
CA LEU A 571 9.72 -41.08 14.97
C LEU A 571 9.00 -41.70 16.19
N GLY A 572 8.18 -42.74 15.96
CA GLY A 572 7.47 -43.44 16.99
C GLY A 572 6.22 -42.72 17.53
N PHE A 573 5.59 -41.92 16.71
CA PHE A 573 4.36 -41.18 17.01
C PHE A 573 3.21 -41.61 16.10
N SER A 574 2.00 -41.24 16.51
CA SER A 574 0.76 -41.43 15.75
C SER A 574 0.11 -40.08 15.41
N THR A 575 -0.86 -40.06 14.52
CA THR A 575 -1.67 -38.87 14.22
C THR A 575 -2.50 -38.43 15.44
N GLU A 576 -2.86 -39.31 16.37
CA GLU A 576 -3.51 -38.95 17.63
C GLU A 576 -2.61 -38.10 18.55
N ASP A 577 -1.28 -38.28 18.47
CA ASP A 577 -0.34 -37.46 19.22
C ASP A 577 -0.32 -36.01 18.76
N VAL A 578 -0.70 -35.74 17.50
CA VAL A 578 -0.94 -34.38 16.97
C VAL A 578 -2.11 -33.74 17.73
N LYS A 579 -3.24 -34.43 17.83
CA LYS A 579 -4.44 -34.00 18.55
C LYS A 579 -4.14 -33.74 20.03
N ASN A 580 -3.36 -34.62 20.64
CA ASN A 580 -2.99 -34.53 22.05
C ASN A 580 -1.83 -33.55 22.32
N ARG A 581 -1.34 -32.83 21.34
CA ARG A 581 -0.22 -31.84 21.42
C ARG A 581 1.05 -32.44 22.07
N LYS A 582 1.36 -33.70 21.81
CA LYS A 582 2.52 -34.44 22.40
C LYS A 582 3.79 -34.29 21.55
N LEU A 583 3.79 -33.54 20.48
CA LEU A 583 4.86 -33.49 19.49
C LEU A 583 5.85 -32.33 19.70
N SER A 584 5.81 -31.63 20.84
CA SER A 584 6.73 -30.56 21.15
C SER A 584 8.19 -31.06 21.10
N GLY A 585 9.02 -30.40 20.31
CA GLY A 585 10.43 -30.72 20.13
C GLY A 585 10.71 -31.93 19.24
N ILE A 586 9.73 -32.39 18.43
CA ILE A 586 9.89 -33.48 17.48
C ILE A 586 11.04 -33.20 16.48
N GLY A 587 11.25 -31.94 16.11
CA GLY A 587 12.33 -31.54 15.21
C GLY A 587 13.72 -31.83 15.76
N LYS A 588 13.90 -31.90 17.09
CA LYS A 588 15.18 -32.24 17.71
C LYS A 588 15.54 -33.74 17.56
N LYS A 589 14.57 -34.56 17.21
CA LYS A 589 14.80 -35.97 16.94
C LYS A 589 15.27 -36.25 15.51
N ILE A 590 15.26 -35.27 14.66
CA ILE A 590 15.69 -35.35 13.26
C ILE A 590 17.14 -34.89 13.16
N SER A 591 18.05 -35.80 12.93
CA SER A 591 19.49 -35.53 12.80
C SER A 591 19.90 -35.10 11.40
N ASP A 592 19.19 -35.56 10.37
CA ASP A 592 19.54 -35.30 8.96
C ASP A 592 18.25 -35.02 8.16
N TYR A 593 17.93 -33.71 8.02
CA TYR A 593 16.75 -33.27 7.29
C TYR A 593 16.79 -33.58 5.79
N PRO A 594 17.90 -33.35 5.05
CA PRO A 594 17.99 -33.69 3.64
C PRO A 594 17.71 -35.16 3.33
N LYS A 595 18.35 -36.05 4.08
CA LYS A 595 18.18 -37.51 3.90
C LYS A 595 16.75 -37.93 4.21
N LEU A 596 16.19 -37.45 5.30
CA LEU A 596 14.81 -37.79 5.69
C LEU A 596 13.79 -37.23 4.68
N ALA A 597 14.02 -36.06 4.13
CA ALA A 597 13.17 -35.47 3.10
C ALA A 597 13.13 -36.32 1.84
N GLU A 598 14.31 -36.81 1.37
CA GLU A 598 14.42 -37.71 0.23
C GLU A 598 13.66 -39.01 0.49
N GLU A 599 13.82 -39.63 1.67
CA GLU A 599 13.10 -40.86 2.06
C GLU A 599 11.58 -40.70 2.12
N LEU A 600 11.10 -39.47 2.46
CA LEU A 600 9.68 -39.14 2.52
C LEU A 600 9.10 -38.69 1.20
N GLY A 601 9.96 -38.48 0.18
CA GLY A 601 9.56 -37.99 -1.14
C GLY A 601 9.10 -36.52 -1.16
N VAL A 602 9.63 -35.68 -0.25
CA VAL A 602 9.34 -34.24 -0.15
C VAL A 602 10.64 -33.45 -0.15
N GLY A 603 10.53 -32.14 -0.39
CA GLY A 603 11.70 -31.26 -0.27
C GLY A 603 12.04 -30.94 1.20
N GLU A 604 13.27 -30.52 1.45
CA GLU A 604 13.78 -30.21 2.79
C GLU A 604 12.98 -29.06 3.45
N LEU A 605 12.63 -28.00 2.68
CA LEU A 605 11.85 -26.88 3.18
C LEU A 605 10.43 -27.31 3.56
N THR A 606 9.83 -28.17 2.73
CA THR A 606 8.50 -28.75 2.99
C THR A 606 8.54 -29.62 4.26
N LEU A 607 9.56 -30.45 4.45
CA LEU A 607 9.73 -31.24 5.66
C LEU A 607 9.86 -30.38 6.91
N LYS A 608 10.66 -29.31 6.85
CA LYS A 608 10.79 -28.34 7.96
C LYS A 608 9.47 -27.69 8.32
N ASP A 609 8.67 -27.32 7.31
CA ASP A 609 7.34 -26.75 7.53
C ASP A 609 6.38 -27.77 8.15
N ILE A 610 6.38 -29.03 7.68
CA ILE A 610 5.58 -30.12 8.27
C ILE A 610 5.93 -30.30 9.76
N VAL A 611 7.22 -30.41 10.08
CA VAL A 611 7.69 -30.53 11.46
C VAL A 611 7.21 -29.39 12.34
N LYS A 612 7.35 -28.16 11.87
CA LYS A 612 6.93 -26.94 12.60
C LYS A 612 5.42 -26.95 12.88
N GLU A 613 4.62 -27.36 11.90
CA GLU A 613 3.15 -27.45 12.04
C GLU A 613 2.73 -28.58 12.99
N LEU A 614 3.45 -29.71 13.00
CA LEU A 614 3.19 -30.83 13.90
C LEU A 614 3.59 -30.52 15.36
N GLU A 615 4.67 -29.75 15.57
CA GLU A 615 5.08 -29.32 16.93
C GLU A 615 4.05 -28.45 17.63
N LYS A 616 3.39 -27.57 16.87
CA LYS A 616 2.41 -26.63 17.38
C LYS A 616 1.17 -26.60 16.45
N PRO A 617 0.33 -27.66 16.49
CA PRO A 617 -0.86 -27.69 15.66
C PRO A 617 -1.81 -26.55 16.03
N ALA A 618 -2.42 -25.94 15.01
CA ALA A 618 -3.32 -24.80 15.14
C ALA A 618 -2.71 -23.55 15.82
N ARG A 619 -1.38 -23.39 15.79
CA ARG A 619 -0.73 -22.19 16.32
C ARG A 619 -1.21 -20.93 15.60
N ASP A 620 -1.62 -19.95 16.36
CA ASP A 620 -1.83 -18.61 15.86
C ASP A 620 -0.49 -17.83 15.90
N PRO A 621 0.04 -17.38 14.75
CA PRO A 621 1.30 -16.63 14.72
C PRO A 621 1.23 -15.29 15.46
N ARG A 622 0.03 -14.79 15.76
CA ARG A 622 -0.19 -13.57 16.53
C ARG A 622 0.12 -13.72 18.03
N GLU A 623 0.19 -14.94 18.55
CA GLU A 623 0.51 -15.20 19.96
C GLU A 623 1.92 -14.72 20.36
N ASP A 624 2.84 -14.60 19.38
CA ASP A 624 4.20 -14.13 19.60
C ASP A 624 4.32 -12.59 19.55
N MET A 625 3.25 -11.87 19.19
CA MET A 625 3.24 -10.42 19.09
C MET A 625 3.04 -9.75 20.47
N PRO A 626 3.50 -8.50 20.65
CA PRO A 626 3.28 -7.77 21.90
C PRO A 626 1.79 -7.65 22.22
N LYS A 627 1.41 -8.00 23.45
CA LYS A 627 0.02 -7.85 23.90
C LYS A 627 -0.31 -6.40 24.17
N PRO A 628 -1.54 -5.92 23.88
CA PRO A 628 -1.96 -4.56 24.18
C PRO A 628 -1.81 -4.24 25.69
N ILE A 629 -1.48 -2.98 25.99
CA ILE A 629 -1.42 -2.49 27.38
C ILE A 629 -2.84 -2.20 27.85
N LEU A 630 -3.28 -2.93 28.87
CA LEU A 630 -4.56 -2.70 29.55
C LEU A 630 -4.37 -1.68 30.67
N ARG A 631 -5.31 -0.76 30.84
CA ARG A 631 -5.22 0.39 31.74
C ARG A 631 -6.18 0.29 32.90
N SER A 632 -5.84 0.96 34.00
CA SER A 632 -6.70 1.17 35.16
C SER A 632 -6.79 2.64 35.58
N ASP A 633 -5.98 3.53 35.01
CA ASP A 633 -5.86 4.95 35.34
C ASP A 633 -5.56 5.83 34.10
N VAL A 634 -5.72 7.15 34.23
CA VAL A 634 -5.49 8.14 33.14
C VAL A 634 -4.33 9.05 33.48
N LEU A 635 -3.50 9.34 32.46
CA LEU A 635 -2.59 10.49 32.44
C LEU A 635 -3.17 11.59 31.54
N GLU A 636 -3.14 12.84 32.01
CA GLU A 636 -3.50 14.00 31.17
C GLU A 636 -2.24 14.65 30.58
N ILE A 637 -2.41 15.32 29.44
CA ILE A 637 -1.28 16.01 28.76
C ILE A 637 -0.61 17.06 29.65
N LYS A 638 -1.37 17.67 30.57
CA LYS A 638 -0.85 18.64 31.55
C LYS A 638 0.01 18.00 32.63
N ASP A 639 -0.12 16.69 32.86
CA ASP A 639 0.64 15.94 33.87
C ASP A 639 2.01 15.52 33.32
N LEU A 640 2.19 15.59 32.00
CA LEU A 640 3.45 15.25 31.35
C LEU A 640 4.50 16.34 31.60
N LYS A 641 5.66 15.91 32.04
CA LYS A 641 6.84 16.77 32.24
C LYS A 641 7.98 16.28 31.36
N PRO A 642 8.77 17.19 30.75
CA PRO A 642 10.00 16.80 30.09
C PRO A 642 10.87 15.94 31.00
N GLY A 643 11.44 14.86 30.46
CA GLY A 643 12.21 13.89 31.20
C GLY A 643 11.43 12.68 31.75
N MET A 644 10.09 12.71 31.77
CA MET A 644 9.29 11.54 32.17
C MET A 644 9.50 10.37 31.20
N ILE A 645 9.75 9.19 31.75
CA ILE A 645 9.85 7.93 31.00
C ILE A 645 8.53 7.17 31.15
N LEU A 646 7.94 6.80 30.03
CA LEU A 646 6.63 6.14 29.96
C LEU A 646 6.71 4.95 29.01
N LYS A 647 5.89 3.94 29.26
CA LYS A 647 5.61 2.90 28.25
C LYS A 647 4.50 3.37 27.32
N GLY A 648 4.70 3.19 26.02
CA GLY A 648 3.72 3.52 25.04
C GLY A 648 3.57 2.42 24.00
N THR A 649 2.46 2.47 23.26
CA THR A 649 2.20 1.58 22.14
C THR A 649 2.32 2.38 20.84
N VAL A 650 3.10 1.90 19.90
CA VAL A 650 3.21 2.49 18.56
C VAL A 650 1.88 2.35 17.83
N ARG A 651 1.24 3.49 17.52
CA ARG A 651 -0.08 3.54 16.86
C ARG A 651 0.03 3.65 15.34
N ASN A 652 1.02 4.39 14.88
CA ASN A 652 1.24 4.61 13.45
C ASN A 652 2.71 4.88 13.17
N VAL A 653 3.18 4.46 12.02
CA VAL A 653 4.54 4.69 11.53
C VAL A 653 4.45 5.40 10.17
N ILE A 654 5.16 6.52 10.05
CA ILE A 654 5.21 7.36 8.85
C ILE A 654 6.66 7.65 8.48
N ASP A 655 6.91 8.19 7.30
CA ASP A 655 8.27 8.39 6.75
C ASP A 655 9.22 9.17 7.70
N PHE A 656 8.71 10.10 8.46
CA PHE A 656 9.52 10.96 9.32
C PHE A 656 9.46 10.60 10.82
N GLY A 657 8.74 9.55 11.22
CA GLY A 657 8.68 9.15 12.62
C GLY A 657 7.59 8.14 12.96
N ALA A 658 7.39 7.93 14.24
CA ALA A 658 6.36 7.06 14.79
C ALA A 658 5.48 7.81 15.79
N PHE A 659 4.17 7.59 15.72
CA PHE A 659 3.21 8.06 16.70
C PHE A 659 3.03 7.00 17.79
N VAL A 660 3.19 7.41 19.03
CA VAL A 660 3.17 6.52 20.19
C VAL A 660 2.10 6.99 21.17
N ASP A 661 1.17 6.10 21.49
CA ASP A 661 0.18 6.27 22.54
C ASP A 661 0.84 6.00 23.90
N ILE A 662 1.03 7.03 24.70
CA ILE A 662 1.64 6.98 26.04
C ILE A 662 0.63 7.05 27.18
N GLY A 663 -0.66 6.85 26.87
CA GLY A 663 -1.72 6.89 27.86
C GLY A 663 -2.38 8.25 28.06
N VAL A 664 -2.06 9.23 27.24
CA VAL A 664 -2.75 10.51 27.12
C VAL A 664 -3.56 10.53 25.83
N HIS A 665 -4.55 11.45 25.70
CA HIS A 665 -5.45 11.50 24.54
C HIS A 665 -4.80 11.87 23.21
N GLN A 666 -3.56 12.33 23.26
CA GLN A 666 -2.81 12.74 22.10
C GLN A 666 -1.60 11.84 21.94
N ASP A 667 -1.45 11.21 20.78
CA ASP A 667 -0.25 10.45 20.48
C ASP A 667 0.98 11.36 20.45
N GLY A 668 2.06 10.91 21.07
CA GLY A 668 3.34 11.60 21.00
C GLY A 668 4.11 11.21 19.74
N LEU A 669 4.81 12.17 19.15
CA LEU A 669 5.67 11.91 17.98
C LEU A 669 7.10 11.61 18.42
N VAL A 670 7.60 10.45 18.03
CA VAL A 670 9.02 10.13 18.01
C VAL A 670 9.53 10.37 16.59
N HIS A 671 10.27 11.45 16.39
CA HIS A 671 10.87 11.74 15.08
C HIS A 671 11.89 10.66 14.71
N ILE A 672 12.10 10.36 13.42
CA ILE A 672 13.00 9.32 12.94
C ILE A 672 14.42 9.42 13.55
N SER A 673 14.92 10.63 13.75
CA SER A 673 16.22 10.88 14.40
C SER A 673 16.24 10.55 15.89
N GLN A 674 15.10 10.31 16.51
CA GLN A 674 14.93 10.05 17.95
C GLN A 674 14.54 8.60 18.27
N ILE A 675 14.44 7.72 17.25
CA ILE A 675 14.03 6.33 17.43
C ILE A 675 15.18 5.47 17.92
N CYS A 676 16.35 5.53 17.27
CA CYS A 676 17.53 4.74 17.64
C CYS A 676 18.83 5.47 17.28
N ASP A 677 19.95 5.00 17.83
CA ASP A 677 21.27 5.65 17.64
C ASP A 677 21.88 5.36 16.27
N ARG A 678 21.52 4.23 15.65
CA ARG A 678 21.94 3.92 14.29
C ARG A 678 21.18 4.74 13.26
N TYR A 679 21.80 5.05 12.14
CA TYR A 679 21.11 5.65 11.01
C TYR A 679 20.11 4.67 10.41
N ILE A 680 18.87 5.09 10.27
CA ILE A 680 17.79 4.35 9.61
C ILE A 680 17.21 5.22 8.48
N LYS A 681 16.87 4.60 7.37
CA LYS A 681 16.24 5.29 6.23
C LYS A 681 14.76 5.48 6.43
N HIS A 682 14.14 4.53 7.14
CA HIS A 682 12.70 4.56 7.44
C HIS A 682 12.45 4.05 8.86
N PRO A 683 11.49 4.64 9.61
CA PRO A 683 11.19 4.21 10.98
C PRO A 683 10.82 2.73 11.13
N LEU A 684 10.19 2.11 10.12
CA LEU A 684 9.87 0.67 10.11
C LEU A 684 11.09 -0.27 10.22
N GLU A 685 12.31 0.25 10.03
CA GLU A 685 13.53 -0.53 10.28
C GLU A 685 13.82 -0.73 11.79
N ALA A 686 13.12 0.00 12.63
CA ALA A 686 13.38 0.00 14.08
C ALA A 686 12.12 -0.19 14.93
N VAL A 687 10.94 0.22 14.47
CA VAL A 687 9.67 0.11 15.21
C VAL A 687 8.53 -0.29 14.28
N SER A 688 7.54 -0.97 14.85
CA SER A 688 6.34 -1.45 14.15
C SER A 688 5.08 -1.03 14.89
N VAL A 689 3.96 -0.90 14.18
CA VAL A 689 2.65 -0.65 14.81
C VAL A 689 2.31 -1.78 15.78
N GLY A 690 1.89 -1.42 16.98
CA GLY A 690 1.62 -2.38 18.07
C GLY A 690 2.82 -2.63 18.99
N ASP A 691 4.03 -2.21 18.64
CA ASP A 691 5.19 -2.35 19.52
C ASP A 691 4.98 -1.57 20.82
N ILE A 692 5.38 -2.20 21.93
CA ILE A 692 5.46 -1.55 23.22
C ILE A 692 6.88 -1.02 23.40
N VAL A 693 6.98 0.30 23.49
CA VAL A 693 8.27 1.00 23.56
C VAL A 693 8.36 1.85 24.83
N ASP A 694 9.56 1.92 25.39
CA ASP A 694 9.85 2.93 26.41
C ASP A 694 10.19 4.25 25.71
N VAL A 695 9.55 5.33 26.09
CA VAL A 695 9.76 6.66 25.53
C VAL A 695 9.96 7.69 26.63
N GLN A 696 10.77 8.70 26.37
CA GLN A 696 10.94 9.84 27.26
C GLN A 696 10.30 11.08 26.63
N VAL A 697 9.57 11.83 27.44
CA VAL A 697 8.97 13.10 27.03
C VAL A 697 10.07 14.14 26.85
N MET A 698 10.22 14.68 25.64
CA MET A 698 11.15 15.76 25.32
C MET A 698 10.52 17.13 25.56
N SER A 699 9.35 17.34 25.01
CA SER A 699 8.59 18.59 25.15
C SER A 699 7.10 18.36 25.02
N VAL A 700 6.32 19.24 25.66
CA VAL A 700 4.87 19.23 25.61
C VAL A 700 4.37 20.62 25.30
N ASP A 701 3.63 20.77 24.21
CA ASP A 701 2.89 21.99 23.87
C ASP A 701 1.40 21.76 24.13
N VAL A 702 0.94 22.16 25.31
CA VAL A 702 -0.45 21.97 25.74
C VAL A 702 -1.42 22.75 24.87
N LYS A 703 -1.03 23.92 24.35
CA LYS A 703 -1.88 24.76 23.48
C LYS A 703 -2.12 24.15 22.12
N LYS A 704 -1.05 23.60 21.53
CA LYS A 704 -1.09 22.94 20.22
C LYS A 704 -1.38 21.45 20.31
N GLN A 705 -1.54 20.92 21.52
CA GLN A 705 -1.71 19.47 21.80
C GLN A 705 -0.63 18.61 21.12
N ARG A 706 0.63 19.04 21.21
CA ARG A 706 1.77 18.32 20.62
C ARG A 706 2.69 17.80 21.69
N ILE A 707 3.06 16.53 21.56
CA ILE A 707 3.99 15.85 22.46
C ILE A 707 5.15 15.34 21.61
N GLN A 708 6.38 15.73 21.98
CA GLN A 708 7.59 15.22 21.35
C GLN A 708 8.23 14.20 22.29
N LEU A 709 8.54 13.05 21.73
CA LEU A 709 9.10 11.90 22.45
C LEU A 709 10.46 11.51 21.87
N THR A 710 11.27 10.85 22.68
CA THR A 710 12.50 10.19 22.24
C THR A 710 12.59 8.77 22.80
N MET A 711 13.16 7.87 22.02
CA MET A 711 13.58 6.54 22.46
C MET A 711 15.07 6.48 22.78
N LYS A 712 15.80 7.59 22.56
CA LYS A 712 17.22 7.77 22.84
C LYS A 712 17.43 8.41 24.22
N PHE A 713 17.40 7.59 25.25
CA PHE A 713 17.67 8.03 26.61
C PHE A 713 18.38 6.92 27.38
N GLN A 714 19.21 7.30 28.31
CA GLN A 714 19.81 6.34 29.24
C GLN A 714 18.76 5.95 30.29
N LYS A 715 18.54 4.64 30.43
CA LYS A 715 17.67 4.09 31.48
C LYS A 715 18.28 4.31 32.88
#